data_e3eb85aba0b8f0ee1439638a9b065941
#
_entry.id   e3eb85aba0b8f0ee1439638a9b065941
#
_cell.length_a   1.000
_cell.length_b   1.000
_cell.length_c   1.000
_cell.angle_alpha   90.00
_cell.angle_beta   90.00
_cell.angle_gamma   90.00
#
_symmetry.space_group_name_H-M   'P 1'
#
loop_
_entity.id
_entity.type
_entity.pdbx_description
1 polymer ?
#
loop_
_entity_poly.entity_id
_entity_poly.type
_entity_poly.pdbx_seq_one_letter_code
_entity_poly.pdbx_strand_id
1 'polypeptide(L)'
;LLRRRGWLVLIAAAGVYLAFALTNLSVPGPNYDEVADAIPALELLRGEAPASVLKQVVVFGQPLPLMMSHYIGPTSTYISLLGFLLFGPSIESLRLTQTLLGLVTLFLLWQLARTWFDDQTASLAALLAATAPVFIWWHRAGIFFASPMLPLSLGMLLALTHWWRSRHDAALIAACFLFGLGCTTKLLFAWWLIPLGITALFGLGIGRIRARLPGRLTFALAGVACLAGLSPLLVHNIPNLDTLSFIAQNLIRSQLYGHNNLDFFNNLRFQAEQFFRLMGGDTLEFNAPAALPLAGFAFVASAGHVMASLKQTDVNARLPRLFAVVSVLTIIPLATFSVSSIGGRHLFILLPIAVILIACALVDNMRRFSGRLARLLPLGLLGALVLNNLVANFAIWQFFAQSGGRGLWSDAINRTAEVLATTFAGRPIVAMDWGFERSVALLTKGQVRLREAYEYTQSPSARFAELSTVLLREPAHVYLFHAPQVTAFSGHWPVFQRAALTMRRELVQTHVIVERDGTPHTLIYEARPMPRLFDQPALRNPRHAWVGDGLELLGGDVSYDPTSREVSVMLYWRAHSDSLPDDTVLVHIVNQATGEVVAIGDAQPFYGHYPFSGWQAGEVVATPYWVVLPADLPAGVYQVR
;
A
#
# COMPACT_ATOMS: atom_id res chain seq x y z
N LEU A 1 -41.01 -0.30 -17.31
CA LEU A 1 -39.95 0.36 -18.08
C LEU A 1 -38.58 -0.33 -17.91
N LEU A 2 -38.17 -0.70 -16.71
CA LEU A 2 -36.86 -1.33 -16.42
C LEU A 2 -36.70 -2.74 -17.06
N ARG A 3 -37.79 -3.51 -17.24
CA ARG A 3 -37.74 -4.84 -17.87
C ARG A 3 -37.32 -4.88 -19.34
N ARG A 4 -37.59 -3.83 -20.10
CA ARG A 4 -37.33 -3.79 -21.57
C ARG A 4 -36.15 -2.87 -21.97
N ARG A 5 -35.58 -2.10 -21.03
CA ARG A 5 -34.55 -1.08 -21.32
C ARG A 5 -33.39 -1.11 -20.29
N GLY A 6 -33.05 -2.31 -19.77
CA GLY A 6 -31.97 -2.47 -18.78
C GLY A 6 -30.62 -1.90 -19.26
N TRP A 7 -30.34 -1.92 -20.55
CA TRP A 7 -29.15 -1.32 -21.15
C TRP A 7 -29.11 0.21 -21.05
N LEU A 8 -30.28 0.91 -21.01
CA LEU A 8 -30.29 2.36 -20.76
C LEU A 8 -29.87 2.71 -19.34
N VAL A 9 -30.23 1.86 -18.35
CA VAL A 9 -29.78 2.04 -16.98
C VAL A 9 -28.29 1.78 -16.88
N LEU A 10 -27.75 0.79 -17.60
CA LEU A 10 -26.31 0.54 -17.66
C LEU A 10 -25.55 1.74 -18.25
N ILE A 11 -26.05 2.34 -19.35
CA ILE A 11 -25.45 3.55 -19.94
C ILE A 11 -25.50 4.72 -18.96
N ALA A 12 -26.64 4.94 -18.29
CA ALA A 12 -26.75 5.99 -17.28
C ALA A 12 -25.80 5.75 -16.09
N ALA A 13 -25.69 4.50 -15.62
CA ALA A 13 -24.75 4.11 -14.58
C ALA A 13 -23.29 4.34 -15.02
N ALA A 14 -22.93 3.93 -16.24
CA ALA A 14 -21.62 4.20 -16.82
C ALA A 14 -21.33 5.71 -16.92
N GLY A 15 -22.33 6.52 -17.30
CA GLY A 15 -22.22 7.98 -17.33
C GLY A 15 -21.92 8.58 -15.95
N VAL A 16 -22.63 8.12 -14.91
CA VAL A 16 -22.37 8.55 -13.52
C VAL A 16 -20.95 8.13 -13.07
N TYR A 17 -20.56 6.88 -13.32
CA TYR A 17 -19.21 6.40 -13.02
C TYR A 17 -18.14 7.27 -13.68
N LEU A 18 -18.25 7.52 -14.98
CA LEU A 18 -17.29 8.33 -15.73
C LEU A 18 -17.26 9.79 -15.27
N ALA A 19 -18.41 10.36 -14.90
CA ALA A 19 -18.50 11.73 -14.42
C ALA A 19 -17.61 11.98 -13.18
N PHE A 20 -17.56 11.01 -12.26
CA PHE A 20 -16.67 11.10 -11.09
C PHE A 20 -15.23 10.60 -11.40
N ALA A 21 -15.10 9.50 -12.12
CA ALA A 21 -13.81 8.86 -12.34
C ALA A 21 -12.87 9.68 -13.24
N LEU A 22 -13.39 10.40 -14.23
CA LEU A 22 -12.61 11.21 -15.18
C LEU A 22 -12.37 12.64 -14.71
N THR A 23 -13.07 13.10 -13.68
CA THR A 23 -12.92 14.47 -13.20
C THR A 23 -11.58 14.66 -12.53
N ASN A 24 -10.77 15.60 -13.05
CA ASN A 24 -9.50 16.03 -12.46
C ASN A 24 -8.53 14.85 -12.17
N LEU A 25 -8.14 14.13 -13.22
CA LEU A 25 -7.31 12.92 -13.14
C LEU A 25 -5.94 13.13 -12.50
N SER A 26 -5.43 14.36 -12.43
CA SER A 26 -4.14 14.69 -11.81
C SER A 26 -4.17 14.67 -10.28
N VAL A 27 -5.36 14.73 -9.64
CA VAL A 27 -5.49 14.69 -8.17
C VAL A 27 -6.30 13.48 -7.70
N PRO A 28 -5.99 12.95 -6.51
CA PRO A 28 -4.88 13.31 -5.60
C PRO A 28 -3.51 13.06 -6.23
N GLY A 29 -2.43 13.43 -5.56
CA GLY A 29 -1.08 13.10 -6.02
C GLY A 29 -0.88 11.59 -6.21
N PRO A 30 0.03 11.15 -7.09
CA PRO A 30 0.29 9.73 -7.30
C PRO A 30 0.86 9.07 -6.05
N ASN A 31 0.18 8.04 -5.56
CA ASN A 31 0.66 7.22 -4.46
C ASN A 31 1.71 6.21 -4.95
N TYR A 32 2.66 5.88 -4.09
CA TYR A 32 3.73 4.93 -4.40
C TYR A 32 3.21 3.55 -4.86
N ASP A 33 2.17 3.02 -4.21
CA ASP A 33 1.55 1.74 -4.56
C ASP A 33 0.72 1.83 -5.85
N GLU A 34 0.11 2.99 -6.13
CA GLU A 34 -0.66 3.22 -7.37
C GLU A 34 0.22 3.09 -8.62
N VAL A 35 1.43 3.60 -8.54
CA VAL A 35 2.36 3.65 -9.67
C VAL A 35 3.33 2.46 -9.73
N ALA A 36 3.29 1.56 -8.74
CA ALA A 36 4.24 0.46 -8.61
C ALA A 36 4.36 -0.39 -9.88
N ASP A 37 3.22 -0.79 -10.46
CA ASP A 37 3.19 -1.63 -11.66
C ASP A 37 3.35 -0.80 -12.96
N ALA A 38 3.28 0.52 -12.87
CA ALA A 38 3.47 1.43 -14.00
C ALA A 38 4.96 1.71 -14.28
N ILE A 39 5.84 1.59 -13.28
CA ILE A 39 7.28 1.85 -13.46
C ILE A 39 7.93 0.86 -14.42
N PRO A 40 7.75 -0.48 -14.31
CA PRO A 40 8.28 -1.40 -15.31
C PRO A 40 7.72 -1.16 -16.71
N ALA A 41 6.47 -0.70 -16.82
CA ALA A 41 5.88 -0.30 -18.11
C ALA A 41 6.59 0.94 -18.71
N LEU A 42 6.92 1.91 -17.87
CA LEU A 42 7.70 3.09 -18.27
C LEU A 42 9.12 2.72 -18.71
N GLU A 43 9.79 1.83 -17.96
CA GLU A 43 11.14 1.32 -18.28
C GLU A 43 11.14 0.60 -19.64
N LEU A 44 10.15 -0.27 -19.89
CA LEU A 44 9.97 -0.94 -21.19
C LEU A 44 9.78 0.05 -22.35
N LEU A 45 8.98 1.11 -22.16
CA LEU A 45 8.78 2.16 -23.17
C LEU A 45 10.07 2.92 -23.50
N ARG A 46 10.98 3.01 -22.55
CA ARG A 46 12.30 3.63 -22.71
C ARG A 46 13.32 2.68 -23.33
N GLY A 47 12.96 1.42 -23.58
CA GLY A 47 13.88 0.39 -24.05
C GLY A 47 14.84 -0.12 -22.96
N GLU A 48 14.50 0.11 -21.69
CA GLU A 48 15.30 -0.27 -20.54
C GLU A 48 14.82 -1.62 -19.97
N ALA A 49 15.73 -2.36 -19.33
CA ALA A 49 15.36 -3.55 -18.57
C ALA A 49 14.61 -3.15 -17.29
N PRO A 50 13.45 -3.74 -17.00
CA PRO A 50 12.68 -3.42 -15.80
C PRO A 50 13.47 -3.76 -14.52
N ALA A 51 13.95 -2.73 -13.80
CA ALA A 51 14.78 -2.89 -12.61
C ALA A 51 13.97 -3.21 -11.34
N SER A 52 12.71 -2.77 -11.30
CA SER A 52 11.84 -2.85 -10.12
C SER A 52 11.03 -4.15 -10.01
N VAL A 53 11.34 -5.17 -10.83
CA VAL A 53 10.63 -6.46 -10.84
C VAL A 53 11.45 -7.57 -10.19
N LEU A 54 10.77 -8.50 -9.53
CA LEU A 54 11.43 -9.64 -8.89
C LEU A 54 12.07 -10.59 -9.90
N LYS A 55 11.39 -10.82 -11.04
CA LYS A 55 11.87 -11.75 -12.08
C LYS A 55 11.49 -11.27 -13.47
N GLN A 56 12.44 -11.43 -14.39
CA GLN A 56 12.28 -11.14 -15.81
C GLN A 56 12.47 -12.40 -16.64
N VAL A 57 11.91 -12.38 -17.84
CA VAL A 57 12.17 -13.37 -18.89
C VAL A 57 12.60 -12.64 -20.16
N VAL A 58 13.61 -13.15 -20.85
CA VAL A 58 14.05 -12.58 -22.13
C VAL A 58 13.26 -13.23 -23.26
N VAL A 59 12.48 -12.43 -24.00
CA VAL A 59 11.70 -12.87 -25.16
C VAL A 59 12.13 -12.02 -26.36
N PHE A 60 12.61 -12.66 -27.42
CA PHE A 60 13.16 -11.98 -28.61
C PHE A 60 14.19 -10.89 -28.28
N GLY A 61 15.04 -11.14 -27.27
CA GLY A 61 16.07 -10.18 -26.84
C GLY A 61 15.58 -9.06 -25.93
N GLN A 62 14.28 -8.99 -25.65
CA GLN A 62 13.69 -8.00 -24.75
C GLN A 62 13.45 -8.60 -23.36
N PRO A 63 13.94 -7.95 -22.28
CA PRO A 63 13.64 -8.34 -20.91
C PRO A 63 12.20 -7.92 -20.56
N LEU A 64 11.33 -8.91 -20.34
CA LEU A 64 9.93 -8.68 -19.99
C LEU A 64 9.67 -9.06 -18.52
N PRO A 65 8.86 -8.28 -17.78
CA PRO A 65 8.43 -8.63 -16.43
C PRO A 65 7.73 -9.98 -16.37
N LEU A 66 8.19 -10.88 -15.51
CA LEU A 66 7.57 -12.16 -15.25
C LEU A 66 6.85 -12.19 -13.90
N MET A 67 7.48 -11.65 -12.85
CA MET A 67 6.87 -11.51 -11.52
C MET A 67 7.27 -10.18 -10.89
N MET A 68 6.30 -9.48 -10.32
CA MET A 68 6.50 -8.25 -9.55
C MET A 68 6.95 -8.56 -8.12
N SER A 69 6.38 -9.62 -7.53
CA SER A 69 6.78 -10.17 -6.23
C SER A 69 6.57 -11.69 -6.24
N HIS A 70 6.87 -12.37 -5.13
CA HIS A 70 6.70 -13.83 -5.03
C HIS A 70 5.28 -14.34 -5.30
N TYR A 71 4.26 -13.48 -5.23
CA TYR A 71 2.84 -13.83 -5.36
C TYR A 71 2.01 -12.82 -6.17
N ILE A 72 2.67 -11.86 -6.83
CA ILE A 72 2.06 -10.87 -7.73
C ILE A 72 2.77 -10.92 -9.07
N GLY A 73 2.00 -11.17 -10.13
CA GLY A 73 2.51 -11.20 -11.50
C GLY A 73 2.36 -9.85 -12.22
N PRO A 74 2.73 -9.78 -13.50
CA PRO A 74 2.91 -8.54 -14.25
C PRO A 74 1.64 -8.04 -14.96
N THR A 75 0.45 -8.56 -14.64
CA THR A 75 -0.79 -8.25 -15.37
C THR A 75 -1.07 -6.74 -15.39
N SER A 76 -0.95 -6.07 -14.24
CA SER A 76 -1.14 -4.62 -14.15
C SER A 76 -0.08 -3.83 -14.91
N THR A 77 1.15 -4.32 -14.95
CA THR A 77 2.25 -3.73 -15.74
C THR A 77 1.91 -3.72 -17.24
N TYR A 78 1.45 -4.85 -17.79
CA TYR A 78 1.08 -4.91 -19.21
C TYR A 78 -0.16 -4.09 -19.54
N ILE A 79 -1.13 -4.00 -18.62
CA ILE A 79 -2.29 -3.09 -18.76
C ILE A 79 -1.80 -1.63 -18.77
N SER A 80 -0.90 -1.26 -17.87
CA SER A 80 -0.32 0.08 -17.82
C SER A 80 0.51 0.40 -19.07
N LEU A 81 1.28 -0.58 -19.57
CA LEU A 81 2.05 -0.46 -20.80
C LEU A 81 1.13 -0.18 -22.01
N LEU A 82 0.02 -0.90 -22.12
CA LEU A 82 -0.96 -0.62 -23.17
C LEU A 82 -1.53 0.80 -23.07
N GLY A 83 -1.87 1.23 -21.85
CA GLY A 83 -2.34 2.60 -21.59
C GLY A 83 -1.30 3.65 -21.97
N PHE A 84 -0.06 3.45 -21.62
CA PHE A 84 1.05 4.36 -21.95
C PHE A 84 1.37 4.38 -23.44
N LEU A 85 1.24 3.26 -24.15
CA LEU A 85 1.39 3.20 -25.61
C LEU A 85 0.29 4.01 -26.32
N LEU A 86 -0.94 4.01 -25.78
CA LEU A 86 -2.08 4.70 -26.39
C LEU A 86 -2.14 6.19 -26.03
N PHE A 87 -1.79 6.56 -24.79
CA PHE A 87 -2.05 7.91 -24.25
C PHE A 87 -0.78 8.63 -23.78
N GLY A 88 0.39 8.00 -23.90
CA GLY A 88 1.66 8.50 -23.36
C GLY A 88 1.81 8.24 -21.86
N PRO A 89 3.05 8.22 -21.33
CA PRO A 89 3.32 7.97 -19.91
C PRO A 89 2.99 9.20 -19.05
N SER A 90 1.95 9.09 -18.23
CA SER A 90 1.54 10.07 -17.22
C SER A 90 0.60 9.44 -16.20
N ILE A 91 0.36 10.13 -15.08
CA ILE A 91 -0.61 9.69 -14.07
C ILE A 91 -2.04 9.71 -14.61
N GLU A 92 -2.37 10.67 -15.47
CA GLU A 92 -3.68 10.78 -16.10
C GLU A 92 -3.94 9.58 -17.05
N SER A 93 -2.93 9.19 -17.81
CA SER A 93 -3.01 8.02 -18.71
C SER A 93 -3.16 6.73 -17.93
N LEU A 94 -2.43 6.58 -16.80
CA LEU A 94 -2.58 5.44 -15.90
C LEU A 94 -4.01 5.36 -15.36
N ARG A 95 -4.52 6.47 -14.80
CA ARG A 95 -5.87 6.55 -14.23
C ARG A 95 -6.98 6.39 -15.26
N LEU A 96 -6.79 6.94 -16.47
CA LEU A 96 -7.71 6.73 -17.59
C LEU A 96 -7.79 5.24 -17.94
N THR A 97 -6.66 4.56 -18.07
CA THR A 97 -6.60 3.13 -18.38
C THR A 97 -7.34 2.30 -17.32
N GLN A 98 -7.11 2.59 -16.05
CA GLN A 98 -7.79 1.90 -14.95
C GLN A 98 -9.30 2.22 -14.91
N THR A 99 -9.68 3.46 -15.22
CA THR A 99 -11.09 3.86 -15.35
C THR A 99 -11.79 3.09 -16.48
N LEU A 100 -11.14 2.91 -17.63
CA LEU A 100 -11.67 2.08 -18.71
C LEU A 100 -11.84 0.62 -18.31
N LEU A 101 -10.90 0.07 -17.53
CA LEU A 101 -11.02 -1.27 -16.95
C LEU A 101 -12.22 -1.36 -15.98
N GLY A 102 -12.51 -0.28 -15.25
CA GLY A 102 -13.72 -0.16 -14.41
C GLY A 102 -15.02 -0.22 -15.22
N LEU A 103 -15.07 0.34 -16.44
CA LEU A 103 -16.21 0.17 -17.34
C LEU A 103 -16.40 -1.28 -17.77
N VAL A 104 -15.31 -1.98 -18.09
CA VAL A 104 -15.37 -3.43 -18.39
C VAL A 104 -15.90 -4.19 -17.18
N THR A 105 -15.44 -3.85 -15.99
CA THR A 105 -15.92 -4.45 -14.73
C THR A 105 -17.41 -4.21 -14.53
N LEU A 106 -17.90 -2.99 -14.74
CA LEU A 106 -19.30 -2.62 -14.62
C LEU A 106 -20.19 -3.39 -15.62
N PHE A 107 -19.72 -3.52 -16.86
CA PHE A 107 -20.40 -4.32 -17.87
C PHE A 107 -20.47 -5.80 -17.51
N LEU A 108 -19.37 -6.39 -17.07
CA LEU A 108 -19.32 -7.80 -16.65
C LEU A 108 -20.19 -8.06 -15.41
N LEU A 109 -20.21 -7.13 -14.46
CA LEU A 109 -21.10 -7.17 -13.30
C LEU A 109 -22.57 -7.19 -13.73
N TRP A 110 -22.94 -6.29 -14.62
CA TRP A 110 -24.31 -6.24 -15.17
C TRP A 110 -24.68 -7.54 -15.90
N GLN A 111 -23.80 -8.07 -16.74
CA GLN A 111 -24.02 -9.32 -17.45
C GLN A 111 -24.14 -10.53 -16.50
N LEU A 112 -23.32 -10.58 -15.47
CA LEU A 112 -23.36 -11.65 -14.47
C LEU A 112 -24.68 -11.62 -13.68
N ALA A 113 -25.04 -10.44 -13.17
CA ALA A 113 -26.32 -10.26 -12.44
C ALA A 113 -27.53 -10.55 -13.31
N ARG A 114 -27.50 -10.16 -14.60
CA ARG A 114 -28.52 -10.49 -15.59
C ARG A 114 -28.63 -11.99 -15.82
N THR A 115 -27.50 -12.65 -15.95
CA THR A 115 -27.43 -14.09 -16.18
C THR A 115 -27.89 -14.87 -14.95
N TRP A 116 -27.54 -14.43 -13.75
CA TRP A 116 -27.90 -15.10 -12.51
C TRP A 116 -29.35 -14.88 -12.10
N PHE A 117 -29.89 -13.70 -12.37
CA PHE A 117 -31.21 -13.28 -11.94
C PHE A 117 -32.06 -12.77 -13.12
N ASP A 118 -32.02 -11.45 -13.36
CA ASP A 118 -32.77 -10.80 -14.42
C ASP A 118 -32.28 -9.38 -14.70
N ASP A 119 -32.88 -8.73 -15.74
CA ASP A 119 -32.55 -7.37 -16.16
C ASP A 119 -32.77 -6.31 -15.07
N GLN A 120 -33.73 -6.50 -14.17
CA GLN A 120 -34.03 -5.57 -13.09
C GLN A 120 -32.94 -5.60 -12.02
N THR A 121 -32.57 -6.80 -11.58
CA THR A 121 -31.47 -7.01 -10.63
C THR A 121 -30.15 -6.52 -11.21
N ALA A 122 -29.87 -6.81 -12.48
CA ALA A 122 -28.67 -6.34 -13.17
C ALA A 122 -28.60 -4.81 -13.23
N SER A 123 -29.71 -4.15 -13.55
CA SER A 123 -29.78 -2.69 -13.61
C SER A 123 -29.53 -2.03 -12.25
N LEU A 124 -30.11 -2.58 -11.19
CA LEU A 124 -29.87 -2.07 -9.83
C LEU A 124 -28.44 -2.32 -9.35
N ALA A 125 -27.90 -3.51 -9.65
CA ALA A 125 -26.51 -3.83 -9.31
C ALA A 125 -25.53 -2.89 -10.02
N ALA A 126 -25.73 -2.63 -11.33
CA ALA A 126 -24.90 -1.68 -12.07
C ALA A 126 -25.00 -0.25 -11.51
N LEU A 127 -26.21 0.23 -11.17
CA LEU A 127 -26.41 1.55 -10.59
C LEU A 127 -25.74 1.67 -9.21
N LEU A 128 -25.89 0.69 -8.33
CA LEU A 128 -25.28 0.67 -7.01
C LEU A 128 -23.75 0.62 -7.11
N ALA A 129 -23.18 -0.20 -8.01
CA ALA A 129 -21.73 -0.26 -8.23
C ALA A 129 -21.20 1.05 -8.79
N ALA A 130 -21.83 1.59 -9.83
CA ALA A 130 -21.40 2.82 -10.50
C ALA A 130 -21.48 4.06 -9.62
N THR A 131 -22.29 4.04 -8.57
CA THR A 131 -22.37 5.12 -7.58
C THR A 131 -21.54 4.84 -6.32
N ALA A 132 -21.09 3.61 -6.07
CA ALA A 132 -20.32 3.26 -4.89
C ALA A 132 -18.95 3.97 -4.89
N PRO A 133 -18.61 4.77 -3.87
CA PRO A 133 -17.34 5.50 -3.82
C PRO A 133 -16.13 4.58 -3.98
N VAL A 134 -16.13 3.44 -3.28
CA VAL A 134 -15.05 2.46 -3.37
C VAL A 134 -14.85 1.93 -4.81
N PHE A 135 -15.92 1.70 -5.56
CA PHE A 135 -15.81 1.24 -6.94
C PHE A 135 -15.18 2.31 -7.84
N ILE A 136 -15.60 3.57 -7.69
CA ILE A 136 -15.12 4.69 -8.51
C ILE A 136 -13.65 4.97 -8.22
N TRP A 137 -13.32 5.22 -6.96
CA TRP A 137 -12.00 5.72 -6.58
C TRP A 137 -10.92 4.64 -6.64
N TRP A 138 -11.23 3.39 -6.30
CA TRP A 138 -10.28 2.28 -6.40
C TRP A 138 -10.01 1.87 -7.85
N HIS A 139 -11.02 1.90 -8.73
CA HIS A 139 -10.75 1.70 -10.15
C HIS A 139 -9.94 2.86 -10.73
N ARG A 140 -10.24 4.10 -10.35
CA ARG A 140 -9.48 5.25 -10.80
C ARG A 140 -8.02 5.20 -10.36
N ALA A 141 -7.74 4.99 -9.09
CA ALA A 141 -6.38 4.94 -8.56
C ALA A 141 -5.63 3.67 -8.99
N GLY A 142 -6.35 2.60 -9.34
CA GLY A 142 -5.75 1.41 -9.92
C GLY A 142 -4.71 0.72 -9.05
N ILE A 143 -4.91 0.69 -7.72
CA ILE A 143 -3.94 0.07 -6.83
C ILE A 143 -3.67 -1.36 -7.28
N PHE A 144 -2.56 -1.47 -7.92
CA PHE A 144 -1.98 -2.56 -8.68
C PHE A 144 -2.89 -3.80 -8.92
N PHE A 145 -3.09 -4.71 -8.11
CA PHE A 145 -3.85 -5.93 -8.38
C PHE A 145 -5.38 -5.77 -8.29
N ALA A 146 -5.89 -4.74 -7.61
CA ALA A 146 -7.32 -4.65 -7.30
C ALA A 146 -8.18 -4.47 -8.56
N SER A 147 -7.78 -3.56 -9.46
CA SER A 147 -8.54 -3.26 -10.67
C SER A 147 -8.63 -4.43 -11.65
N PRO A 148 -7.54 -5.14 -12.03
CA PRO A 148 -7.64 -6.25 -12.99
C PRO A 148 -8.29 -7.50 -12.38
N MET A 149 -8.24 -7.69 -11.07
CA MET A 149 -8.85 -8.87 -10.45
C MET A 149 -10.38 -8.91 -10.54
N LEU A 150 -11.05 -7.75 -10.54
CA LEU A 150 -12.52 -7.71 -10.64
C LEU A 150 -13.03 -8.21 -12.00
N PRO A 151 -12.60 -7.67 -13.16
CA PRO A 151 -13.07 -8.17 -14.44
C PRO A 151 -12.65 -9.63 -14.69
N LEU A 152 -11.48 -10.06 -14.21
CA LEU A 152 -11.07 -11.47 -14.28
C LEU A 152 -12.01 -12.38 -13.47
N SER A 153 -12.39 -11.98 -12.24
CA SER A 153 -13.34 -12.72 -11.40
C SER A 153 -14.72 -12.80 -12.04
N LEU A 154 -15.24 -11.67 -12.49
CA LEU A 154 -16.58 -11.60 -13.11
C LEU A 154 -16.62 -12.35 -14.44
N GLY A 155 -15.58 -12.23 -15.27
CA GLY A 155 -15.43 -12.97 -16.52
C GLY A 155 -15.37 -14.47 -16.29
N MET A 156 -14.59 -14.92 -15.29
CA MET A 156 -14.51 -16.33 -14.89
C MET A 156 -15.87 -16.86 -14.43
N LEU A 157 -16.57 -16.14 -13.54
CA LEU A 157 -17.88 -16.54 -13.01
C LEU A 157 -18.95 -16.56 -14.11
N LEU A 158 -18.92 -15.60 -15.03
CA LEU A 158 -19.82 -15.55 -16.18
C LEU A 158 -19.57 -16.73 -17.12
N ALA A 159 -18.32 -17.04 -17.44
CA ALA A 159 -17.93 -18.16 -18.28
C ALA A 159 -18.30 -19.50 -17.64
N LEU A 160 -18.05 -19.70 -16.33
CA LEU A 160 -18.49 -20.89 -15.60
C LEU A 160 -20.02 -21.03 -15.61
N THR A 161 -20.75 -19.93 -15.43
CA THR A 161 -22.22 -19.93 -15.46
C THR A 161 -22.72 -20.30 -16.85
N HIS A 162 -22.09 -19.75 -17.89
CA HIS A 162 -22.44 -20.07 -19.28
C HIS A 162 -22.17 -21.54 -19.59
N TRP A 163 -21.00 -22.06 -19.25
CA TRP A 163 -20.70 -23.49 -19.38
C TRP A 163 -21.72 -24.37 -18.64
N TRP A 164 -22.03 -24.01 -17.39
CA TRP A 164 -22.99 -24.79 -16.61
C TRP A 164 -24.36 -24.87 -17.27
N ARG A 165 -24.85 -23.77 -17.87
CA ARG A 165 -26.19 -23.68 -18.49
C ARG A 165 -26.23 -24.26 -19.90
N SER A 166 -25.26 -23.90 -20.74
CA SER A 166 -25.27 -24.19 -22.19
C SER A 166 -24.40 -25.39 -22.59
N ARG A 167 -23.52 -25.86 -21.70
CA ARG A 167 -22.53 -26.93 -22.01
C ARG A 167 -21.55 -26.54 -23.11
N HIS A 168 -21.32 -25.27 -23.30
CA HIS A 168 -20.40 -24.78 -24.31
C HIS A 168 -18.94 -24.89 -23.80
N ASP A 169 -18.18 -25.84 -24.30
CA ASP A 169 -16.84 -26.21 -23.82
C ASP A 169 -15.83 -25.06 -23.83
N ALA A 170 -15.89 -24.18 -24.84
CA ALA A 170 -15.03 -23.01 -24.89
C ALA A 170 -15.22 -22.07 -23.68
N ALA A 171 -16.42 -22.03 -23.09
CA ALA A 171 -16.66 -21.24 -21.89
C ALA A 171 -15.93 -21.81 -20.66
N LEU A 172 -15.85 -23.14 -20.51
CA LEU A 172 -15.05 -23.76 -19.43
C LEU A 172 -13.54 -23.49 -19.64
N ILE A 173 -13.07 -23.64 -20.87
CA ILE A 173 -11.66 -23.35 -21.23
C ILE A 173 -11.32 -21.89 -20.88
N ALA A 174 -12.19 -20.94 -21.29
CA ALA A 174 -12.01 -19.52 -20.97
C ALA A 174 -12.03 -19.26 -19.44
N ALA A 175 -12.94 -19.91 -18.71
CA ALA A 175 -13.00 -19.77 -17.24
C ALA A 175 -11.71 -20.24 -16.56
N CYS A 176 -11.18 -21.39 -16.99
CA CYS A 176 -9.93 -21.94 -16.46
C CYS A 176 -8.72 -21.06 -16.82
N PHE A 177 -8.67 -20.49 -18.02
CA PHE A 177 -7.64 -19.50 -18.38
C PHE A 177 -7.71 -18.25 -17.51
N LEU A 178 -8.92 -17.67 -17.36
CA LEU A 178 -9.14 -16.49 -16.51
C LEU A 178 -8.82 -16.77 -15.04
N PHE A 179 -9.09 -17.98 -14.55
CA PHE A 179 -8.69 -18.39 -13.21
C PHE A 179 -7.17 -18.40 -13.08
N GLY A 180 -6.46 -19.04 -14.01
CA GLY A 180 -4.99 -19.08 -14.02
C GLY A 180 -4.37 -17.68 -14.10
N LEU A 181 -4.88 -16.83 -14.99
CA LEU A 181 -4.44 -15.44 -15.14
C LEU A 181 -4.73 -14.61 -13.88
N GLY A 182 -5.89 -14.83 -13.24
CA GLY A 182 -6.22 -14.20 -11.97
C GLY A 182 -5.27 -14.59 -10.83
N CYS A 183 -4.93 -15.87 -10.71
CA CYS A 183 -3.93 -16.34 -9.74
C CYS A 183 -2.53 -15.77 -10.03
N THR A 184 -2.15 -15.61 -11.29
CA THR A 184 -0.92 -14.92 -11.68
C THR A 184 -0.99 -13.44 -11.33
N THR A 185 -2.11 -12.76 -11.58
CA THR A 185 -2.28 -11.35 -11.21
C THR A 185 -2.03 -11.15 -9.72
N LYS A 186 -2.66 -11.94 -8.87
CA LYS A 186 -2.34 -12.08 -7.45
C LYS A 186 -2.84 -13.42 -6.93
N LEU A 187 -1.99 -14.15 -6.21
CA LEU A 187 -2.30 -15.50 -5.75
C LEU A 187 -3.58 -15.59 -4.89
N LEU A 188 -3.98 -14.50 -4.23
CA LEU A 188 -5.25 -14.45 -3.48
C LEU A 188 -6.49 -14.74 -4.35
N PHE A 189 -6.39 -14.66 -5.68
CA PHE A 189 -7.46 -15.05 -6.59
C PHE A 189 -7.88 -16.52 -6.39
N ALA A 190 -6.97 -17.36 -5.91
CA ALA A 190 -7.25 -18.76 -5.54
C ALA A 190 -8.33 -18.88 -4.44
N TRP A 191 -8.62 -17.83 -3.68
CA TRP A 191 -9.71 -17.82 -2.70
C TRP A 191 -11.05 -18.18 -3.31
N TRP A 192 -11.28 -17.90 -4.61
CA TRP A 192 -12.50 -18.30 -5.30
C TRP A 192 -12.75 -19.81 -5.37
N LEU A 193 -11.70 -20.64 -5.23
CA LEU A 193 -11.87 -22.11 -5.22
C LEU A 193 -12.75 -22.60 -4.07
N ILE A 194 -12.66 -21.93 -2.91
CA ILE A 194 -13.41 -22.36 -1.71
C ILE A 194 -14.91 -22.12 -1.89
N PRO A 195 -15.41 -20.90 -2.17
CA PRO A 195 -16.84 -20.70 -2.38
C PRO A 195 -17.37 -21.46 -3.61
N LEU A 196 -16.58 -21.62 -4.67
CA LEU A 196 -16.96 -22.45 -5.82
C LEU A 196 -17.12 -23.92 -5.44
N GLY A 197 -16.15 -24.49 -4.71
CA GLY A 197 -16.18 -25.88 -4.26
C GLY A 197 -17.34 -26.16 -3.29
N ILE A 198 -17.53 -25.30 -2.29
CA ILE A 198 -18.64 -25.42 -1.33
C ILE A 198 -19.98 -25.30 -2.05
N THR A 199 -20.14 -24.33 -2.94
CA THR A 199 -21.38 -24.13 -3.70
C THR A 199 -21.66 -25.31 -4.63
N ALA A 200 -20.65 -25.85 -5.30
CA ALA A 200 -20.80 -27.05 -6.13
C ALA A 200 -21.23 -28.26 -5.29
N LEU A 201 -20.55 -28.51 -4.18
CA LEU A 201 -20.81 -29.66 -3.34
C LEU A 201 -22.21 -29.62 -2.70
N PHE A 202 -22.56 -28.53 -2.02
CA PHE A 202 -23.82 -28.40 -1.27
C PHE A 202 -24.98 -27.88 -2.12
N GLY A 203 -24.71 -27.13 -3.18
CA GLY A 203 -25.73 -26.61 -4.08
C GLY A 203 -26.18 -27.61 -5.15
N LEU A 204 -25.24 -28.35 -5.74
CA LEU A 204 -25.49 -29.30 -6.81
C LEU A 204 -25.55 -30.76 -6.29
N GLY A 205 -24.66 -31.11 -5.37
CA GLY A 205 -24.44 -32.49 -4.94
C GLY A 205 -23.59 -33.29 -5.92
N ILE A 206 -22.92 -34.32 -5.40
CA ILE A 206 -21.93 -35.13 -6.14
C ILE A 206 -22.52 -35.76 -7.40
N GLY A 207 -23.78 -36.25 -7.35
CA GLY A 207 -24.42 -36.88 -8.50
C GLY A 207 -24.58 -35.97 -9.72
N ARG A 208 -25.04 -34.71 -9.50
CA ARG A 208 -25.17 -33.72 -10.56
C ARG A 208 -23.80 -33.21 -11.09
N ILE A 209 -22.81 -33.12 -10.20
CA ILE A 209 -21.44 -32.78 -10.60
C ILE A 209 -20.90 -33.83 -11.55
N ARG A 210 -20.97 -35.12 -11.15
CA ARG A 210 -20.52 -36.26 -11.98
C ARG A 210 -21.23 -36.32 -13.33
N ALA A 211 -22.55 -36.12 -13.35
CA ALA A 211 -23.35 -36.12 -14.58
C ALA A 211 -23.01 -34.94 -15.53
N ARG A 212 -22.30 -33.92 -15.00
CA ARG A 212 -21.94 -32.72 -15.75
C ARG A 212 -20.42 -32.56 -15.94
N LEU A 213 -19.63 -33.57 -15.67
CA LEU A 213 -18.20 -33.54 -16.00
C LEU A 213 -17.99 -33.33 -17.50
N PRO A 214 -17.02 -32.52 -17.91
CA PRO A 214 -16.69 -32.31 -19.30
C PRO A 214 -16.06 -33.57 -19.90
N GLY A 215 -16.11 -33.67 -21.23
CA GLY A 215 -15.37 -34.74 -21.95
C GLY A 215 -13.87 -34.64 -21.69
N ARG A 216 -13.15 -35.77 -21.91
CA ARG A 216 -11.71 -35.85 -21.63
C ARG A 216 -10.90 -34.78 -22.35
N LEU A 217 -11.22 -34.50 -23.62
CA LEU A 217 -10.54 -33.46 -24.41
C LEU A 217 -10.78 -32.07 -23.82
N THR A 218 -12.04 -31.73 -23.52
CA THR A 218 -12.40 -30.45 -22.89
C THR A 218 -11.73 -30.29 -21.55
N PHE A 219 -11.66 -31.35 -20.74
CA PHE A 219 -10.95 -31.35 -19.46
C PHE A 219 -9.44 -31.06 -19.63
N ALA A 220 -8.81 -31.73 -20.60
CA ALA A 220 -7.39 -31.52 -20.91
C ALA A 220 -7.14 -30.08 -21.40
N LEU A 221 -7.97 -29.58 -22.35
CA LEU A 221 -7.86 -28.21 -22.86
C LEU A 221 -8.09 -27.15 -21.78
N ALA A 222 -9.04 -27.37 -20.88
CA ALA A 222 -9.28 -26.49 -19.72
C ALA A 222 -8.07 -26.48 -18.77
N GLY A 223 -7.46 -27.66 -18.54
CA GLY A 223 -6.21 -27.77 -17.78
C GLY A 223 -5.04 -26.99 -18.43
N VAL A 224 -4.84 -27.19 -19.74
CA VAL A 224 -3.82 -26.44 -20.49
C VAL A 224 -4.07 -24.93 -20.45
N ALA A 225 -5.33 -24.50 -20.60
CA ALA A 225 -5.69 -23.09 -20.51
C ALA A 225 -5.42 -22.51 -19.11
N CYS A 226 -5.72 -23.25 -18.06
CA CYS A 226 -5.39 -22.86 -16.69
C CYS A 226 -3.85 -22.72 -16.51
N LEU A 227 -3.09 -23.70 -16.95
CA LEU A 227 -1.61 -23.66 -16.91
C LEU A 227 -1.05 -22.51 -17.74
N ALA A 228 -1.65 -22.20 -18.90
CA ALA A 228 -1.26 -21.05 -19.71
C ALA A 228 -1.47 -19.73 -18.95
N GLY A 229 -2.61 -19.56 -18.27
CA GLY A 229 -2.85 -18.41 -17.40
C GLY A 229 -1.92 -18.33 -16.20
N LEU A 230 -1.53 -19.49 -15.64
CA LEU A 230 -0.60 -19.62 -14.51
C LEU A 230 0.88 -19.54 -14.92
N SER A 231 1.20 -19.54 -16.22
CA SER A 231 2.56 -19.75 -16.70
C SER A 231 3.62 -18.85 -16.07
N PRO A 232 3.41 -17.54 -15.83
CA PRO A 232 4.41 -16.71 -15.16
C PRO A 232 4.71 -17.20 -13.74
N LEU A 233 3.67 -17.53 -12.97
CA LEU A 233 3.80 -18.05 -11.61
C LEU A 233 4.48 -19.42 -11.59
N LEU A 234 4.16 -20.30 -12.54
CA LEU A 234 4.81 -21.62 -12.67
C LEU A 234 6.29 -21.49 -13.01
N VAL A 235 6.63 -20.68 -14.01
CA VAL A 235 8.03 -20.43 -14.41
C VAL A 235 8.84 -19.83 -13.26
N HIS A 236 8.20 -19.00 -12.43
CA HIS A 236 8.84 -18.46 -11.23
C HIS A 236 9.17 -19.56 -10.21
N ASN A 237 8.30 -20.54 -10.04
CA ASN A 237 8.41 -21.58 -9.01
C ASN A 237 9.20 -22.83 -9.44
N ILE A 238 9.40 -23.06 -10.75
CA ILE A 238 10.12 -24.26 -11.24
C ILE A 238 11.49 -24.45 -10.58
N PRO A 239 12.35 -23.41 -10.41
CA PRO A 239 13.68 -23.63 -9.83
C PRO A 239 13.65 -24.03 -8.34
N ASN A 240 12.89 -23.30 -7.51
CA ASN A 240 13.05 -23.32 -6.05
C ASN A 240 11.76 -23.27 -5.23
N LEU A 241 10.57 -23.35 -5.84
CA LEU A 241 9.27 -23.18 -5.18
C LEU A 241 9.17 -21.84 -4.38
N ASP A 242 9.74 -20.76 -4.95
CA ASP A 242 9.95 -19.47 -4.26
C ASP A 242 8.68 -18.91 -3.63
N THR A 243 7.52 -19.02 -4.32
CA THR A 243 6.23 -18.58 -3.77
C THR A 243 5.82 -19.38 -2.53
N LEU A 244 5.97 -20.71 -2.57
CA LEU A 244 5.61 -21.56 -1.43
C LEU A 244 6.56 -21.34 -0.27
N SER A 245 7.84 -21.21 -0.53
CA SER A 245 8.86 -20.89 0.47
C SER A 245 8.57 -19.54 1.13
N PHE A 246 8.21 -18.53 0.35
CA PHE A 246 7.83 -17.22 0.87
C PHE A 246 6.57 -17.29 1.75
N ILE A 247 5.53 -18.02 1.32
CA ILE A 247 4.32 -18.23 2.14
C ILE A 247 4.66 -18.96 3.43
N ALA A 248 5.46 -20.03 3.36
CA ALA A 248 5.85 -20.81 4.53
C ALA A 248 6.62 -19.97 5.56
N GLN A 249 7.53 -19.10 5.12
CA GLN A 249 8.28 -18.19 6.00
C GLN A 249 7.38 -17.16 6.71
N ASN A 250 6.24 -16.81 6.10
CA ASN A 250 5.28 -15.85 6.63
C ASN A 250 4.03 -16.50 7.24
N LEU A 251 4.02 -17.84 7.40
CA LEU A 251 2.82 -18.58 7.81
C LEU A 251 2.31 -18.18 9.20
N ILE A 252 3.21 -18.01 10.15
CA ILE A 252 2.88 -17.65 11.54
C ILE A 252 2.84 -16.13 11.69
N ARG A 253 3.90 -15.46 11.21
CA ARG A 253 4.04 -14.02 11.32
C ARG A 253 4.63 -13.45 10.04
N SER A 254 4.02 -12.40 9.52
CA SER A 254 4.58 -11.67 8.38
C SER A 254 5.91 -11.05 8.76
N GLN A 255 6.99 -11.41 8.05
CA GLN A 255 8.33 -10.89 8.31
C GLN A 255 8.44 -9.39 8.03
N LEU A 256 7.72 -8.91 7.01
CA LEU A 256 7.81 -7.53 6.56
C LEU A 256 7.00 -6.57 7.46
N TYR A 257 5.80 -6.97 7.88
CA TYR A 257 4.87 -6.08 8.61
C TYR A 257 4.57 -6.58 10.03
N GLY A 258 5.17 -7.69 10.46
CA GLY A 258 4.97 -8.23 11.80
C GLY A 258 3.55 -8.75 12.11
N HIS A 259 2.67 -8.84 11.08
CA HIS A 259 1.30 -9.32 11.22
C HIS A 259 1.28 -10.77 11.74
N ASN A 260 0.54 -11.00 12.84
CA ASN A 260 0.41 -12.32 13.46
C ASN A 260 -0.80 -13.09 12.89
N ASN A 261 -0.56 -14.09 12.06
CA ASN A 261 -1.60 -14.89 11.43
C ASN A 261 -2.33 -15.85 12.41
N LEU A 262 -1.74 -16.12 13.59
CA LEU A 262 -2.38 -16.95 14.62
C LEU A 262 -3.43 -16.18 15.42
N ASP A 263 -3.47 -14.87 15.36
CA ASP A 263 -4.48 -14.05 16.04
C ASP A 263 -5.79 -13.97 15.24
N PHE A 264 -6.35 -15.14 14.96
CA PHE A 264 -7.47 -15.31 14.02
C PHE A 264 -8.68 -14.42 14.36
N PHE A 265 -9.10 -14.37 15.62
CA PHE A 265 -10.33 -13.66 15.99
C PHE A 265 -10.19 -12.14 15.91
N ASN A 266 -9.05 -11.58 16.32
CA ASN A 266 -8.78 -10.15 16.17
C ASN A 266 -8.62 -9.78 14.69
N ASN A 267 -7.94 -10.62 13.92
CA ASN A 267 -7.81 -10.44 12.47
C ASN A 267 -9.17 -10.53 11.77
N LEU A 268 -10.06 -11.46 12.17
CA LEU A 268 -11.39 -11.59 11.62
C LEU A 268 -12.26 -10.37 11.93
N ARG A 269 -12.21 -9.88 13.17
CA ARG A 269 -12.88 -8.65 13.57
C ARG A 269 -12.37 -7.48 12.73
N PHE A 270 -11.05 -7.34 12.61
CA PHE A 270 -10.44 -6.29 11.79
C PHE A 270 -10.90 -6.37 10.32
N GLN A 271 -10.86 -7.55 9.69
CA GLN A 271 -11.30 -7.72 8.31
C GLN A 271 -12.79 -7.45 8.12
N ALA A 272 -13.64 -7.85 9.07
CA ALA A 272 -15.05 -7.50 9.04
C ALA A 272 -15.24 -5.96 9.11
N GLU A 273 -14.55 -5.29 10.02
CA GLU A 273 -14.57 -3.82 10.11
C GLU A 273 -14.08 -3.16 8.80
N GLN A 274 -13.00 -3.67 8.19
CA GLN A 274 -12.51 -3.19 6.90
C GLN A 274 -13.53 -3.37 5.78
N PHE A 275 -14.23 -4.52 5.76
CA PHE A 275 -15.28 -4.75 4.77
C PHE A 275 -16.45 -3.78 4.94
N PHE A 276 -16.88 -3.50 6.17
CA PHE A 276 -17.93 -2.52 6.44
C PHE A 276 -17.50 -1.09 6.08
N ARG A 277 -16.26 -0.71 6.37
CA ARG A 277 -15.70 0.56 5.94
C ARG A 277 -15.69 0.70 4.42
N LEU A 278 -15.24 -0.34 3.72
CA LEU A 278 -15.25 -0.42 2.27
C LEU A 278 -16.66 -0.19 1.69
N MET A 279 -17.66 -0.88 2.24
CA MET A 279 -19.06 -0.72 1.85
C MET A 279 -19.61 0.68 2.20
N GLY A 280 -19.12 1.30 3.26
CA GLY A 280 -19.48 2.64 3.70
C GLY A 280 -18.84 3.78 2.90
N GLY A 281 -17.97 3.47 1.95
CA GLY A 281 -17.31 4.47 1.09
C GLY A 281 -15.93 4.92 1.56
N ASP A 282 -15.31 4.21 2.51
CA ASP A 282 -13.91 4.41 2.87
C ASP A 282 -13.02 3.98 1.70
N THR A 283 -12.35 4.95 1.09
CA THR A 283 -11.58 4.76 -0.14
C THR A 283 -10.20 5.37 0.00
N LEU A 284 -9.18 4.69 -0.53
CA LEU A 284 -7.82 5.23 -0.62
C LEU A 284 -7.31 5.80 0.72
N GLU A 285 -7.70 5.16 1.85
CA GLU A 285 -7.36 5.62 3.20
C GLU A 285 -7.99 6.98 3.60
N PHE A 286 -8.90 7.52 2.75
CA PHE A 286 -9.69 8.70 3.07
C PHE A 286 -11.08 8.30 3.55
N ASN A 287 -11.40 8.65 4.77
CA ASN A 287 -12.78 8.56 5.27
C ASN A 287 -13.64 9.57 4.49
N ALA A 288 -14.65 9.10 3.76
CA ALA A 288 -15.62 9.99 3.16
C ALA A 288 -16.46 10.63 4.29
N PRO A 289 -16.26 11.92 4.60
CA PRO A 289 -16.85 12.52 5.81
C PRO A 289 -18.39 12.56 5.79
N ALA A 290 -19.00 12.36 4.62
CA ALA A 290 -20.46 12.37 4.44
C ALA A 290 -21.06 10.96 4.23
N ALA A 291 -20.25 9.89 4.25
CA ALA A 291 -20.75 8.54 4.04
C ALA A 291 -21.39 7.99 5.31
N LEU A 292 -22.66 7.69 5.25
CA LEU A 292 -23.35 6.94 6.28
C LEU A 292 -23.14 5.43 6.07
N PRO A 293 -23.15 4.59 7.12
CA PRO A 293 -22.96 3.14 7.01
C PRO A 293 -24.17 2.39 6.41
N LEU A 294 -25.01 3.10 5.63
CA LEU A 294 -26.24 2.55 5.02
C LEU A 294 -25.98 1.32 4.15
N ALA A 295 -24.91 1.34 3.35
CA ALA A 295 -24.58 0.24 2.47
C ALA A 295 -24.20 -1.01 3.26
N GLY A 296 -23.50 -0.89 4.39
CA GLY A 296 -23.19 -2.00 5.30
C GLY A 296 -24.45 -2.62 5.91
N PHE A 297 -25.37 -1.80 6.42
CA PHE A 297 -26.66 -2.27 6.95
C PHE A 297 -27.53 -2.92 5.86
N ALA A 298 -27.62 -2.30 4.69
CA ALA A 298 -28.34 -2.85 3.57
C ALA A 298 -27.75 -4.20 3.12
N PHE A 299 -26.44 -4.36 3.15
CA PHE A 299 -25.75 -5.61 2.86
C PHE A 299 -26.12 -6.71 3.88
N VAL A 300 -26.04 -6.44 5.18
CA VAL A 300 -26.38 -7.44 6.23
C VAL A 300 -27.84 -7.88 6.10
N ALA A 301 -28.76 -6.91 5.97
CA ALA A 301 -30.19 -7.21 5.78
C ALA A 301 -30.43 -8.03 4.50
N SER A 302 -29.73 -7.70 3.41
CA SER A 302 -29.83 -8.40 2.13
C SER A 302 -29.26 -9.81 2.18
N ALA A 303 -28.12 -10.00 2.84
CA ALA A 303 -27.53 -11.31 3.04
C ALA A 303 -28.46 -12.21 3.86
N GLY A 304 -29.06 -11.69 4.95
CA GLY A 304 -30.07 -12.40 5.74
C GLY A 304 -31.32 -12.77 4.92
N HIS A 305 -31.83 -11.84 4.10
CA HIS A 305 -32.96 -12.09 3.20
C HIS A 305 -32.64 -13.19 2.18
N VAL A 306 -31.47 -13.13 1.55
CA VAL A 306 -31.02 -14.12 0.56
C VAL A 306 -30.82 -15.48 1.22
N MET A 307 -30.22 -15.55 2.42
CA MET A 307 -30.11 -16.80 3.18
C MET A 307 -31.47 -17.42 3.45
N ALA A 308 -32.47 -16.65 3.88
CA ALA A 308 -33.82 -17.13 4.09
C ALA A 308 -34.48 -17.68 2.80
N SER A 309 -34.08 -17.15 1.64
CA SER A 309 -34.58 -17.57 0.32
C SER A 309 -33.91 -18.83 -0.25
N LEU A 310 -32.84 -19.36 0.38
CA LEU A 310 -32.14 -20.58 -0.07
C LEU A 310 -32.99 -21.86 -0.02
N LYS A 311 -34.16 -21.80 0.60
CA LYS A 311 -35.16 -22.90 0.60
C LYS A 311 -35.82 -23.14 -0.77
N GLN A 312 -35.50 -22.32 -1.79
CA GLN A 312 -36.03 -22.48 -3.14
C GLN A 312 -35.62 -23.83 -3.75
N THR A 313 -36.56 -24.47 -4.43
CA THR A 313 -36.38 -25.78 -5.08
C THR A 313 -35.67 -25.68 -6.43
N ASP A 314 -35.81 -24.53 -7.15
CA ASP A 314 -35.09 -24.29 -8.41
C ASP A 314 -33.59 -24.10 -8.15
N VAL A 315 -32.82 -25.05 -8.69
CA VAL A 315 -31.35 -25.05 -8.57
C VAL A 315 -30.71 -23.84 -9.24
N ASN A 316 -31.22 -23.43 -10.40
CA ASN A 316 -30.64 -22.30 -11.14
C ASN A 316 -30.85 -20.97 -10.42
N ALA A 317 -31.94 -20.82 -9.69
CA ALA A 317 -32.18 -19.64 -8.85
C ALA A 317 -31.44 -19.72 -7.51
N ARG A 318 -31.25 -20.92 -6.96
CA ARG A 318 -30.59 -21.14 -5.67
C ARG A 318 -29.07 -21.02 -5.72
N LEU A 319 -28.42 -21.55 -6.77
CA LEU A 319 -26.96 -21.59 -6.86
C LEU A 319 -26.29 -20.21 -6.79
N PRO A 320 -26.72 -19.18 -7.56
CA PRO A 320 -26.11 -17.86 -7.47
C PRO A 320 -26.25 -17.22 -6.08
N ARG A 321 -27.42 -17.43 -5.43
CA ARG A 321 -27.66 -16.93 -4.08
C ARG A 321 -26.74 -17.62 -3.05
N LEU A 322 -26.64 -18.94 -3.13
CA LEU A 322 -25.75 -19.73 -2.28
C LEU A 322 -24.31 -19.33 -2.47
N PHE A 323 -23.85 -19.23 -3.73
CA PHE A 323 -22.49 -18.81 -4.05
C PHE A 323 -22.18 -17.43 -3.47
N ALA A 324 -23.09 -16.47 -3.64
CA ALA A 324 -22.87 -15.11 -3.14
C ALA A 324 -22.72 -15.07 -1.61
N VAL A 325 -23.59 -15.80 -0.87
CA VAL A 325 -23.49 -15.88 0.60
C VAL A 325 -22.23 -16.62 1.03
N VAL A 326 -21.93 -17.77 0.42
CA VAL A 326 -20.74 -18.57 0.73
C VAL A 326 -19.46 -17.78 0.44
N SER A 327 -19.42 -16.98 -0.63
CA SER A 327 -18.26 -16.14 -0.95
C SER A 327 -17.94 -15.16 0.19
N VAL A 328 -18.93 -14.51 0.75
CA VAL A 328 -18.74 -13.59 1.87
C VAL A 328 -18.28 -14.33 3.12
N LEU A 329 -18.96 -15.44 3.46
CA LEU A 329 -18.66 -16.24 4.65
C LEU A 329 -17.30 -16.94 4.60
N THR A 330 -16.69 -17.10 3.43
CA THR A 330 -15.39 -17.76 3.27
C THR A 330 -14.25 -16.80 3.00
N ILE A 331 -14.44 -15.79 2.14
CA ILE A 331 -13.35 -14.89 1.74
C ILE A 331 -12.96 -13.93 2.88
N ILE A 332 -13.91 -13.45 3.70
CA ILE A 332 -13.56 -12.61 4.86
C ILE A 332 -12.67 -13.37 5.86
N PRO A 333 -12.99 -14.61 6.29
CA PRO A 333 -12.09 -15.41 7.10
C PRO A 333 -10.74 -15.74 6.41
N LEU A 334 -10.74 -16.02 5.09
CA LEU A 334 -9.49 -16.25 4.36
C LEU A 334 -8.57 -15.02 4.37
N ALA A 335 -9.15 -13.83 4.32
CA ALA A 335 -8.40 -12.58 4.36
C ALA A 335 -7.72 -12.29 5.72
N THR A 336 -7.99 -13.09 6.76
CA THR A 336 -7.27 -13.01 8.04
C THR A 336 -5.81 -13.45 7.92
N PHE A 337 -5.52 -14.29 6.93
CA PHE A 337 -4.16 -14.72 6.62
C PHE A 337 -3.52 -13.76 5.61
N SER A 338 -2.34 -13.26 5.93
CA SER A 338 -1.56 -12.45 4.99
C SER A 338 -0.06 -12.65 5.16
N VAL A 339 0.64 -12.65 4.05
CA VAL A 339 2.12 -12.64 3.99
C VAL A 339 2.69 -11.22 4.08
N SER A 340 1.81 -10.21 4.04
CA SER A 340 2.17 -8.80 4.13
C SER A 340 1.29 -8.09 5.18
N SER A 341 0.77 -6.91 4.88
CA SER A 341 -0.24 -6.24 5.71
C SER A 341 -1.64 -6.76 5.39
N ILE A 342 -2.55 -6.74 6.37
CA ILE A 342 -3.98 -6.94 6.14
C ILE A 342 -4.68 -5.59 5.95
N GLY A 343 -5.71 -5.58 5.09
CA GLY A 343 -6.45 -4.33 4.82
C GLY A 343 -7.62 -4.54 3.86
N GLY A 344 -8.51 -3.54 3.80
CA GLY A 344 -9.76 -3.58 3.01
C GLY A 344 -9.56 -3.81 1.52
N ARG A 345 -8.42 -3.41 0.96
CA ARG A 345 -8.09 -3.60 -0.46
C ARG A 345 -8.13 -5.06 -0.92
N HIS A 346 -7.84 -6.02 -0.04
CA HIS A 346 -7.95 -7.44 -0.35
C HIS A 346 -9.40 -7.92 -0.47
N LEU A 347 -10.32 -7.26 0.25
CA LEU A 347 -11.75 -7.56 0.24
C LEU A 347 -12.50 -6.89 -0.92
N PHE A 348 -11.84 -6.03 -1.69
CA PHE A 348 -12.44 -5.38 -2.86
C PHE A 348 -12.99 -6.38 -3.88
N ILE A 349 -12.40 -7.57 -3.96
CA ILE A 349 -12.87 -8.68 -4.79
C ILE A 349 -14.31 -9.11 -4.46
N LEU A 350 -14.81 -8.85 -3.23
CA LEU A 350 -16.17 -9.15 -2.79
C LEU A 350 -17.20 -8.07 -3.15
N LEU A 351 -16.77 -6.86 -3.52
CA LEU A 351 -17.68 -5.75 -3.78
C LEU A 351 -18.76 -6.07 -4.82
N PRO A 352 -18.45 -6.69 -5.98
CA PRO A 352 -19.47 -7.07 -6.95
C PRO A 352 -20.53 -8.00 -6.38
N ILE A 353 -20.12 -8.96 -5.55
CA ILE A 353 -21.02 -9.93 -4.91
C ILE A 353 -21.93 -9.25 -3.90
N ALA A 354 -21.39 -8.35 -3.08
CA ALA A 354 -22.16 -7.59 -2.11
C ALA A 354 -23.23 -6.71 -2.78
N VAL A 355 -22.87 -6.04 -3.86
CA VAL A 355 -23.79 -5.20 -4.64
C VAL A 355 -24.90 -6.04 -5.30
N ILE A 356 -24.57 -7.22 -5.85
CA ILE A 356 -25.54 -8.15 -6.40
C ILE A 356 -26.52 -8.65 -5.31
N LEU A 357 -26.02 -8.95 -4.12
CA LEU A 357 -26.88 -9.37 -2.98
C LEU A 357 -27.89 -8.27 -2.61
N ILE A 358 -27.43 -7.02 -2.51
CA ILE A 358 -28.32 -5.88 -2.21
C ILE A 358 -29.36 -5.72 -3.32
N ALA A 359 -28.94 -5.73 -4.58
CA ALA A 359 -29.85 -5.58 -5.73
C ALA A 359 -30.88 -6.72 -5.77
N CYS A 360 -30.45 -7.97 -5.56
CA CYS A 360 -31.32 -9.14 -5.50
C CYS A 360 -32.40 -9.01 -4.40
N ALA A 361 -31.99 -8.66 -3.17
CA ALA A 361 -32.89 -8.48 -2.06
C ALA A 361 -33.90 -7.33 -2.29
N LEU A 362 -33.47 -6.22 -2.87
CA LEU A 362 -34.36 -5.10 -3.21
C LEU A 362 -35.42 -5.52 -4.23
N VAL A 363 -35.00 -6.22 -5.30
CA VAL A 363 -35.94 -6.70 -6.34
C VAL A 363 -36.89 -7.75 -5.80
N ASP A 364 -36.41 -8.71 -5.01
CA ASP A 364 -37.26 -9.73 -4.38
C ASP A 364 -38.33 -9.07 -3.49
N ASN A 365 -37.96 -8.06 -2.70
CA ASN A 365 -38.92 -7.33 -1.85
C ASN A 365 -39.89 -6.47 -2.67
N MET A 366 -39.44 -5.79 -3.74
CA MET A 366 -40.33 -5.07 -4.67
C MET A 366 -41.41 -5.97 -5.28
N ARG A 367 -41.12 -7.26 -5.47
CA ARG A 367 -42.05 -8.24 -6.04
C ARG A 367 -42.98 -8.86 -5.00
N ARG A 368 -42.50 -9.02 -3.76
CA ARG A 368 -43.31 -9.55 -2.66
C ARG A 368 -44.40 -8.62 -2.18
N PHE A 369 -44.12 -7.31 -2.17
CA PHE A 369 -45.07 -6.34 -1.68
C PHE A 369 -46.15 -6.04 -2.73
N SER A 370 -47.42 -6.37 -2.43
CA SER A 370 -48.59 -6.15 -3.29
C SER A 370 -49.14 -4.72 -3.21
N GLY A 371 -48.96 -4.03 -2.08
CA GLY A 371 -49.45 -2.66 -1.85
C GLY A 371 -48.52 -1.59 -2.45
N ARG A 372 -49.12 -0.48 -2.96
CA ARG A 372 -48.35 0.64 -3.51
C ARG A 372 -47.37 1.23 -2.48
N LEU A 373 -47.83 1.49 -1.24
CA LEU A 373 -47.02 2.02 -0.15
C LEU A 373 -45.87 1.07 0.25
N ALA A 374 -46.13 -0.24 0.29
CA ALA A 374 -45.11 -1.21 0.64
C ALA A 374 -43.97 -1.33 -0.40
N ARG A 375 -44.28 -1.08 -1.68
CA ARG A 375 -43.25 -1.01 -2.75
C ARG A 375 -42.38 0.24 -2.67
N LEU A 376 -42.83 1.31 -1.97
CA LEU A 376 -42.02 2.52 -1.78
C LEU A 376 -40.85 2.27 -0.82
N LEU A 377 -40.91 1.30 0.09
CA LEU A 377 -39.81 1.01 1.04
C LEU A 377 -38.53 0.58 0.32
N PRO A 378 -38.50 -0.49 -0.54
CA PRO A 378 -37.27 -0.87 -1.24
C PRO A 378 -36.82 0.19 -2.26
N LEU A 379 -37.74 0.96 -2.85
CA LEU A 379 -37.38 2.09 -3.72
C LEU A 379 -36.80 3.26 -2.93
N GLY A 380 -37.34 3.57 -1.76
CA GLY A 380 -36.80 4.57 -0.84
C GLY A 380 -35.39 4.19 -0.34
N LEU A 381 -35.19 2.92 0.01
CA LEU A 381 -33.87 2.41 0.40
C LEU A 381 -32.88 2.51 -0.76
N LEU A 382 -33.27 2.13 -1.98
CA LEU A 382 -32.44 2.30 -3.18
C LEU A 382 -32.07 3.77 -3.38
N GLY A 383 -33.08 4.68 -3.32
CA GLY A 383 -32.87 6.12 -3.44
C GLY A 383 -31.91 6.65 -2.36
N ALA A 384 -32.08 6.22 -1.11
CA ALA A 384 -31.21 6.60 -0.01
C ALA A 384 -29.77 6.11 -0.20
N LEU A 385 -29.56 4.87 -0.67
CA LEU A 385 -28.24 4.32 -0.96
C LEU A 385 -27.55 5.09 -2.10
N VAL A 386 -28.26 5.33 -3.21
CA VAL A 386 -27.72 6.07 -4.36
C VAL A 386 -27.39 7.50 -3.94
N LEU A 387 -28.29 8.18 -3.25
CA LEU A 387 -28.06 9.55 -2.77
C LEU A 387 -26.87 9.62 -1.82
N ASN A 388 -26.79 8.72 -0.82
CA ASN A 388 -25.66 8.64 0.10
C ASN A 388 -24.33 8.46 -0.65
N ASN A 389 -24.29 7.56 -1.64
CA ASN A 389 -23.12 7.33 -2.46
C ASN A 389 -22.73 8.56 -3.29
N LEU A 390 -23.71 9.25 -3.90
CA LEU A 390 -23.45 10.48 -4.68
C LEU A 390 -22.93 11.61 -3.79
N VAL A 391 -23.51 11.80 -2.60
CA VAL A 391 -23.03 12.79 -1.61
C VAL A 391 -21.62 12.47 -1.17
N ALA A 392 -21.32 11.20 -0.88
CA ALA A 392 -19.98 10.77 -0.50
C ALA A 392 -18.96 11.01 -1.64
N ASN A 393 -19.30 10.65 -2.88
CA ASN A 393 -18.43 10.91 -4.04
C ASN A 393 -18.19 12.40 -4.26
N PHE A 394 -19.23 13.22 -4.11
CA PHE A 394 -19.09 14.67 -4.22
C PHE A 394 -18.19 15.24 -3.12
N ALA A 395 -18.33 14.76 -1.88
CA ALA A 395 -17.48 15.16 -0.77
C ALA A 395 -16.00 14.76 -1.00
N ILE A 396 -15.74 13.54 -1.49
CA ILE A 396 -14.39 13.08 -1.84
C ILE A 396 -13.82 13.92 -3.00
N TRP A 397 -14.62 14.16 -4.04
CA TRP A 397 -14.21 15.00 -5.16
C TRP A 397 -13.86 16.42 -4.72
N GLN A 398 -14.72 17.03 -3.88
CA GLN A 398 -14.49 18.38 -3.33
C GLN A 398 -13.21 18.41 -2.47
N PHE A 399 -13.03 17.39 -1.64
CA PHE A 399 -11.84 17.25 -0.81
C PHE A 399 -10.56 17.23 -1.68
N PHE A 400 -10.50 16.41 -2.72
CA PHE A 400 -9.35 16.36 -3.61
C PHE A 400 -9.17 17.65 -4.43
N ALA A 401 -10.25 18.26 -4.91
CA ALA A 401 -10.19 19.52 -5.64
C ALA A 401 -9.58 20.66 -4.80
N GLN A 402 -9.89 20.69 -3.50
CA GLN A 402 -9.40 21.71 -2.58
C GLN A 402 -8.02 21.41 -2.03
N SER A 403 -7.80 20.19 -1.53
CA SER A 403 -6.56 19.81 -0.82
C SER A 403 -5.46 19.27 -1.73
N GLY A 404 -5.77 18.81 -2.96
CA GLY A 404 -4.82 18.06 -3.79
C GLY A 404 -4.53 16.63 -3.29
N GLY A 405 -5.24 16.18 -2.26
CA GLY A 405 -4.90 15.00 -1.45
C GLY A 405 -4.08 15.40 -0.23
N ARG A 406 -3.81 14.44 0.66
CA ARG A 406 -3.01 14.64 1.87
C ARG A 406 -2.03 13.50 2.10
N GLY A 407 -0.96 13.80 2.83
CA GLY A 407 0.04 12.81 3.19
C GLY A 407 0.61 12.12 1.95
N LEU A 408 0.69 10.81 1.95
CA LEU A 408 1.25 10.03 0.84
C LEU A 408 0.39 10.07 -0.46
N TRP A 409 -0.76 10.71 -0.43
CA TRP A 409 -1.63 10.99 -1.58
C TRP A 409 -1.62 12.48 -1.96
N SER A 410 -0.75 13.30 -1.37
CA SER A 410 -0.69 14.74 -1.64
C SER A 410 -0.08 15.04 -3.01
N ASP A 411 -0.65 16.00 -3.72
CA ASP A 411 -0.07 16.51 -4.97
C ASP A 411 1.20 17.37 -4.76
N ALA A 412 1.61 17.58 -3.51
CA ALA A 412 2.92 18.13 -3.17
C ALA A 412 4.08 17.31 -3.78
N ILE A 413 3.87 16.01 -4.02
CA ILE A 413 4.84 15.15 -4.72
C ILE A 413 5.14 15.62 -6.15
N ASN A 414 4.19 16.30 -6.84
CA ASN A 414 4.41 16.86 -8.17
C ASN A 414 5.45 17.99 -8.10
N ARG A 415 5.34 18.87 -7.10
CA ARG A 415 6.34 19.94 -6.87
C ARG A 415 7.68 19.37 -6.42
N THR A 416 7.65 18.29 -5.61
CA THR A 416 8.89 17.57 -5.25
C THR A 416 9.57 17.08 -6.52
N ALA A 417 8.88 16.40 -7.42
CA ALA A 417 9.43 15.90 -8.68
C ALA A 417 9.98 17.03 -9.57
N GLU A 418 9.28 18.15 -9.65
CA GLU A 418 9.73 19.34 -10.40
C GLU A 418 11.03 19.94 -9.82
N VAL A 419 11.09 20.14 -8.50
CA VAL A 419 12.30 20.66 -7.83
C VAL A 419 13.48 19.72 -8.03
N LEU A 420 13.26 18.39 -7.94
CA LEU A 420 14.32 17.41 -8.18
C LEU A 420 14.82 17.42 -9.62
N ALA A 421 13.92 17.58 -10.60
CA ALA A 421 14.26 17.61 -12.02
C ALA A 421 14.94 18.91 -12.48
N THR A 422 14.68 20.02 -11.78
CA THR A 422 15.22 21.34 -12.16
C THR A 422 16.41 21.77 -11.29
N THR A 423 16.20 21.87 -9.98
CA THR A 423 17.21 22.38 -9.04
C THR A 423 18.31 21.37 -8.75
N PHE A 424 17.97 20.08 -8.69
CA PHE A 424 18.90 19.01 -8.36
C PHE A 424 19.24 18.11 -9.56
N ALA A 425 19.01 18.60 -10.79
CA ALA A 425 19.30 17.86 -12.01
C ALA A 425 20.74 17.33 -12.04
N GLY A 426 20.89 16.03 -12.33
CA GLY A 426 22.20 15.36 -12.42
C GLY A 426 22.89 15.06 -11.09
N ARG A 427 22.33 15.46 -9.97
CA ARG A 427 22.86 15.10 -8.64
C ARG A 427 22.35 13.74 -8.19
N PRO A 428 23.12 12.97 -7.44
CA PRO A 428 22.65 11.73 -6.83
C PRO A 428 21.65 12.06 -5.71
N ILE A 429 20.45 11.49 -5.80
CA ILE A 429 19.35 11.75 -4.86
C ILE A 429 19.02 10.46 -4.12
N VAL A 430 18.95 10.55 -2.79
CA VAL A 430 18.64 9.42 -1.91
C VAL A 430 17.33 9.70 -1.17
N ALA A 431 16.34 8.85 -1.41
CA ALA A 431 15.11 8.84 -0.63
C ALA A 431 15.33 8.04 0.66
N MET A 432 15.38 8.73 1.79
CA MET A 432 15.59 8.16 3.11
C MET A 432 14.28 7.71 3.77
N ASP A 433 13.18 7.81 3.03
CA ASP A 433 11.83 7.48 3.46
C ASP A 433 11.05 6.83 2.31
N TRP A 434 10.03 6.05 2.65
CA TRP A 434 9.17 5.37 1.69
C TRP A 434 8.24 6.35 0.96
N GLY A 435 8.01 6.11 -0.33
CA GLY A 435 6.96 6.81 -1.07
C GLY A 435 7.44 7.75 -2.17
N PHE A 436 8.74 7.94 -2.37
CA PHE A 436 9.28 8.90 -3.34
C PHE A 436 9.61 8.30 -4.70
N GLU A 437 10.38 7.19 -4.74
CA GLU A 437 11.07 6.73 -5.95
C GLU A 437 10.11 6.56 -7.13
N ARG A 438 9.07 5.76 -6.95
CA ARG A 438 8.15 5.40 -8.04
C ARG A 438 7.31 6.59 -8.51
N SER A 439 6.81 7.38 -7.56
CA SER A 439 6.01 8.57 -7.88
C SER A 439 6.83 9.61 -8.63
N VAL A 440 8.06 9.89 -8.18
CA VAL A 440 8.98 10.82 -8.86
C VAL A 440 9.39 10.27 -10.24
N ALA A 441 9.69 8.97 -10.35
CA ALA A 441 10.05 8.36 -11.62
C ALA A 441 8.93 8.50 -12.67
N LEU A 442 7.67 8.26 -12.31
CA LEU A 442 6.55 8.45 -13.22
C LEU A 442 6.37 9.93 -13.61
N LEU A 443 6.35 10.84 -12.62
CA LEU A 443 6.13 12.27 -12.82
C LEU A 443 7.23 12.92 -13.70
N THR A 444 8.46 12.46 -13.56
CA THR A 444 9.60 12.93 -14.37
C THR A 444 9.84 12.07 -15.61
N LYS A 445 8.95 11.12 -15.92
CA LYS A 445 9.09 10.18 -17.03
C LYS A 445 10.44 9.44 -17.02
N GLY A 446 10.94 9.12 -15.83
CA GLY A 446 12.21 8.42 -15.61
C GLY A 446 13.47 9.29 -15.76
N GLN A 447 13.35 10.63 -15.87
CA GLN A 447 14.50 11.54 -15.91
C GLN A 447 15.23 11.62 -14.56
N VAL A 448 14.48 11.63 -13.47
CA VAL A 448 15.02 11.59 -12.10
C VAL A 448 14.95 10.17 -11.57
N ARG A 449 16.10 9.63 -11.16
CA ARG A 449 16.22 8.32 -10.52
C ARG A 449 16.67 8.53 -9.08
N LEU A 450 15.93 7.98 -8.16
CA LEU A 450 16.23 8.01 -6.74
C LEU A 450 16.81 6.67 -6.31
N ARG A 451 17.72 6.71 -5.35
CA ARG A 451 18.10 5.53 -4.58
C ARG A 451 17.27 5.52 -3.30
N GLU A 452 16.52 4.47 -3.04
CA GLU A 452 15.83 4.30 -1.75
C GLU A 452 16.78 3.71 -0.70
N ALA A 453 16.73 4.30 0.51
CA ALA A 453 17.53 3.91 1.65
C ALA A 453 16.69 4.00 2.92
N TYR A 454 15.80 3.03 3.12
CA TYR A 454 14.94 2.92 4.30
C TYR A 454 14.66 1.43 4.62
N GLU A 455 14.08 1.19 5.77
CA GLU A 455 13.59 -0.13 6.20
C GLU A 455 12.09 -0.04 6.52
N TYR A 456 11.34 -1.13 6.28
CA TYR A 456 9.91 -1.20 6.59
C TYR A 456 9.65 -1.37 8.09
N THR A 457 10.17 -0.47 8.90
CA THR A 457 10.06 -0.51 10.37
C THR A 457 10.10 0.87 10.98
N GLN A 458 9.44 1.03 12.15
CA GLN A 458 9.54 2.24 12.95
C GLN A 458 10.86 2.33 13.75
N SER A 459 11.55 1.19 13.93
CA SER A 459 12.82 1.10 14.65
C SER A 459 13.88 0.54 13.70
N PRO A 460 14.59 1.41 12.96
CA PRO A 460 15.62 0.99 12.02
C PRO A 460 16.74 0.20 12.69
N SER A 461 17.30 -0.75 11.93
CA SER A 461 18.37 -1.61 12.40
C SER A 461 19.73 -0.90 12.42
N ALA A 462 20.72 -1.55 13.04
CA ALA A 462 22.12 -1.10 12.97
C ALA A 462 22.62 -0.99 11.52
N ARG A 463 22.13 -1.85 10.63
CA ARG A 463 22.45 -1.81 9.20
C ARG A 463 22.01 -0.48 8.53
N PHE A 464 20.86 0.09 8.92
CA PHE A 464 20.44 1.39 8.42
C PHE A 464 21.36 2.51 8.93
N ALA A 465 21.85 2.44 10.18
CA ALA A 465 22.83 3.39 10.72
C ALA A 465 24.16 3.32 9.95
N GLU A 466 24.67 2.12 9.66
CA GLU A 466 25.86 1.91 8.83
C GLU A 466 25.66 2.47 7.41
N LEU A 467 24.52 2.16 6.77
CA LEU A 467 24.16 2.67 5.45
C LEU A 467 24.12 4.20 5.45
N SER A 468 23.53 4.82 6.46
CA SER A 468 23.49 6.27 6.63
C SER A 468 24.90 6.87 6.70
N THR A 469 25.81 6.24 7.45
CA THR A 469 27.21 6.65 7.52
C THR A 469 27.92 6.58 6.16
N VAL A 470 27.68 5.49 5.41
CA VAL A 470 28.26 5.33 4.05
C VAL A 470 27.73 6.41 3.09
N LEU A 471 26.41 6.69 3.11
CA LEU A 471 25.79 7.69 2.26
C LEU A 471 26.32 9.11 2.55
N LEU A 472 26.57 9.43 3.83
CA LEU A 472 27.07 10.73 4.28
C LEU A 472 28.53 11.00 3.92
N ARG A 473 29.30 10.00 3.46
CA ARG A 473 30.67 10.20 2.94
C ARG A 473 30.68 10.97 1.63
N GLU A 474 29.62 10.82 0.83
CA GLU A 474 29.50 11.44 -0.49
C GLU A 474 28.85 12.83 -0.39
N PRO A 475 29.62 13.92 -0.59
CA PRO A 475 29.12 15.28 -0.35
C PRO A 475 28.11 15.76 -1.40
N ALA A 476 28.02 15.07 -2.54
CA ALA A 476 27.11 15.46 -3.63
C ALA A 476 25.66 14.98 -3.42
N HIS A 477 25.42 14.08 -2.47
CA HIS A 477 24.09 13.51 -2.25
C HIS A 477 23.08 14.54 -1.75
N VAL A 478 21.86 14.39 -2.25
CA VAL A 478 20.66 15.10 -1.78
C VAL A 478 19.76 14.08 -1.09
N TYR A 479 19.29 14.39 0.10
CA TYR A 479 18.51 13.49 0.93
C TYR A 479 17.08 13.95 1.04
N LEU A 480 16.12 13.02 0.80
CA LEU A 480 14.70 13.28 0.90
C LEU A 480 14.12 12.58 2.12
N PHE A 481 13.32 13.31 2.88
CA PHE A 481 12.48 12.80 3.96
C PHE A 481 11.07 13.34 3.79
N HIS A 482 10.08 12.57 4.17
CA HIS A 482 8.76 13.13 4.45
C HIS A 482 8.79 13.91 5.77
N ALA A 483 7.94 14.92 5.87
CA ALA A 483 7.71 15.60 7.13
C ALA A 483 7.12 14.62 8.17
N PRO A 484 7.31 14.83 9.50
CA PRO A 484 6.92 13.87 10.53
C PRO A 484 5.46 13.41 10.52
N GLN A 485 4.55 14.26 10.02
CA GLN A 485 3.12 13.95 9.91
C GLN A 485 2.77 13.15 8.63
N VAL A 486 3.70 12.99 7.70
CA VAL A 486 3.51 12.29 6.42
C VAL A 486 4.24 10.97 6.38
N THR A 487 5.41 10.88 7.02
CA THR A 487 6.25 9.67 6.98
C THR A 487 5.53 8.43 7.46
N ALA A 488 5.69 7.32 6.74
CA ALA A 488 5.25 6.01 7.19
C ALA A 488 6.18 5.41 8.27
N PHE A 489 7.44 5.85 8.33
CA PHE A 489 8.49 5.26 9.17
C PHE A 489 9.34 6.33 9.87
N SER A 490 8.79 6.93 10.92
CA SER A 490 9.38 8.09 11.62
C SER A 490 10.76 7.85 12.26
N GLY A 491 11.13 6.59 12.52
CA GLY A 491 12.39 6.25 13.18
C GLY A 491 13.66 6.48 12.36
N HIS A 492 13.55 6.66 11.03
CA HIS A 492 14.72 6.82 10.16
C HIS A 492 15.42 8.18 10.34
N TRP A 493 14.66 9.25 10.51
CA TRP A 493 15.24 10.58 10.68
C TRP A 493 16.19 10.70 11.89
N PRO A 494 15.83 10.27 13.11
CA PRO A 494 16.75 10.37 14.26
C PRO A 494 18.05 9.58 14.05
N VAL A 495 17.97 8.39 13.42
CA VAL A 495 19.15 7.57 13.15
C VAL A 495 20.06 8.25 12.13
N PHE A 496 19.48 8.79 11.04
CA PHE A 496 20.24 9.52 10.03
C PHE A 496 20.88 10.79 10.60
N GLN A 497 20.15 11.54 11.42
CA GLN A 497 20.64 12.74 12.09
C GLN A 497 21.83 12.42 13.01
N ARG A 498 21.74 11.32 13.76
CA ARG A 498 22.84 10.83 14.60
C ARG A 498 24.07 10.47 13.76
N ALA A 499 23.88 9.74 12.67
CA ALA A 499 24.97 9.41 11.75
C ALA A 499 25.65 10.68 11.18
N ALA A 500 24.86 11.70 10.85
CA ALA A 500 25.40 12.98 10.37
C ALA A 500 26.24 13.68 11.42
N LEU A 501 25.76 13.73 12.67
CA LEU A 501 26.55 14.29 13.79
C LEU A 501 27.85 13.52 13.99
N THR A 502 27.78 12.18 14.01
CA THR A 502 28.96 11.30 14.15
C THR A 502 29.98 11.53 13.04
N MET A 503 29.52 11.77 11.81
CA MET A 503 30.36 12.07 10.64
C MET A 503 30.79 13.53 10.55
N ARG A 504 30.50 14.34 11.55
CA ARG A 504 30.73 15.78 11.59
C ARG A 504 30.14 16.48 10.37
N ARG A 505 28.89 16.12 10.04
CA ARG A 505 28.12 16.71 8.95
C ARG A 505 26.96 17.53 9.51
N GLU A 506 26.80 18.74 9.01
CA GLU A 506 25.63 19.57 9.22
C GLU A 506 24.58 19.22 8.15
N LEU A 507 23.37 18.92 8.60
CA LEU A 507 22.22 18.70 7.71
C LEU A 507 21.55 20.04 7.42
N VAL A 508 21.81 20.59 6.25
CA VAL A 508 21.21 21.86 5.80
C VAL A 508 19.93 21.57 5.05
N GLN A 509 18.80 21.98 5.63
CA GLN A 509 17.50 21.92 4.95
C GLN A 509 17.46 22.97 3.84
N THR A 510 17.54 22.53 2.60
CA THR A 510 17.59 23.44 1.43
C THR A 510 16.20 23.80 0.93
N HIS A 511 15.24 22.84 1.00
CA HIS A 511 13.87 23.06 0.55
C HIS A 511 12.87 22.38 1.48
N VAL A 512 11.69 23.02 1.60
CA VAL A 512 10.49 22.45 2.19
C VAL A 512 9.38 22.54 1.14
N ILE A 513 8.88 21.40 0.70
CA ILE A 513 7.70 21.36 -0.16
C ILE A 513 6.49 21.18 0.75
N VAL A 514 5.47 22.00 0.54
CA VAL A 514 4.27 22.01 1.38
C VAL A 514 3.05 21.53 0.60
N GLU A 515 2.09 20.98 1.31
CA GLU A 515 0.74 20.70 0.81
C GLU A 515 0.01 22.03 0.51
N ARG A 516 -1.17 21.97 -0.09
CA ARG A 516 -1.94 23.17 -0.46
C ARG A 516 -2.37 24.03 0.75
N ASP A 517 -2.49 23.42 1.93
CA ASP A 517 -2.82 24.12 3.19
C ASP A 517 -1.59 24.68 3.92
N GLY A 518 -0.39 24.55 3.35
CA GLY A 518 0.88 25.00 3.94
C GLY A 518 1.54 23.98 4.85
N THR A 519 0.95 22.81 5.08
CA THR A 519 1.56 21.76 5.90
C THR A 519 2.81 21.21 5.19
N PRO A 520 3.98 21.08 5.86
CA PRO A 520 5.16 20.47 5.29
C PRO A 520 4.90 19.03 4.82
N HIS A 521 5.37 18.70 3.61
CA HIS A 521 5.23 17.37 3.01
C HIS A 521 6.60 16.71 2.79
N THR A 522 7.48 17.36 2.00
CA THR A 522 8.81 16.86 1.68
C THR A 522 9.87 17.80 2.19
N LEU A 523 10.86 17.27 2.86
CA LEU A 523 12.03 17.95 3.38
C LEU A 523 13.25 17.49 2.57
N ILE A 524 14.00 18.46 2.01
CA ILE A 524 15.19 18.20 1.20
C ILE A 524 16.42 18.71 1.95
N TYR A 525 17.38 17.82 2.16
CA TYR A 525 18.61 18.12 2.89
C TYR A 525 19.85 17.90 2.05
N GLU A 526 20.88 18.68 2.36
CA GLU A 526 22.27 18.45 1.98
C GLU A 526 23.11 18.23 3.25
N ALA A 527 24.09 17.33 3.16
CA ALA A 527 25.04 17.12 4.24
C ALA A 527 26.33 17.88 3.94
N ARG A 528 26.64 18.90 4.71
CA ARG A 528 27.85 19.74 4.55
C ARG A 528 28.84 19.44 5.68
N PRO A 529 30.14 19.55 5.44
CA PRO A 529 31.12 19.51 6.55
C PRO A 529 30.78 20.58 7.60
N MET A 530 30.75 20.22 8.87
CA MET A 530 30.63 21.21 9.94
C MET A 530 31.81 22.15 9.91
N PRO A 531 31.60 23.48 10.01
CA PRO A 531 32.69 24.42 10.10
C PRO A 531 33.51 24.21 11.38
N ARG A 532 34.77 24.61 11.34
CA ARG A 532 35.56 24.74 12.58
C ARG A 532 35.10 26.00 13.32
N LEU A 533 34.90 25.89 14.61
CA LEU A 533 34.49 27.01 15.47
C LEU A 533 35.69 27.40 16.35
N PHE A 534 35.90 28.69 16.49
CA PHE A 534 36.96 29.23 17.35
C PHE A 534 36.39 30.10 18.48
N ASP A 535 35.15 30.53 18.34
CA ASP A 535 34.41 31.26 19.35
C ASP A 535 33.68 30.27 20.31
N GLN A 536 33.71 30.58 21.58
CA GLN A 536 33.04 29.75 22.60
C GLN A 536 31.51 30.00 22.52
N PRO A 537 30.70 28.95 22.32
CA PRO A 537 29.26 29.09 22.37
C PRO A 537 28.78 29.38 23.79
N ALA A 538 27.58 29.92 23.95
CA ALA A 538 26.96 30.05 25.27
C ALA A 538 26.62 28.65 25.80
N LEU A 539 27.22 28.29 26.93
CA LEU A 539 27.07 26.99 27.59
C LEU A 539 26.00 27.05 28.67
N ARG A 540 25.13 26.05 28.73
CA ARG A 540 24.15 25.92 29.84
C ARG A 540 24.82 25.52 31.17
N ASN A 541 25.81 24.63 31.08
CA ASN A 541 26.54 24.11 32.23
C ASN A 541 28.04 24.29 32.02
N PRO A 542 28.57 25.52 32.18
CA PRO A 542 29.99 25.80 31.99
C PRO A 542 30.79 25.10 33.12
N ARG A 543 31.88 24.46 32.72
CA ARG A 543 32.88 23.86 33.61
C ARG A 543 34.25 24.03 32.97
N HIS A 544 35.26 24.32 33.74
CA HIS A 544 36.62 24.44 33.25
C HIS A 544 37.47 23.36 33.88
N ALA A 545 37.92 22.43 33.05
CA ALA A 545 38.84 21.38 33.48
C ALA A 545 39.89 21.13 32.40
N TRP A 546 41.15 21.13 32.80
CA TRP A 546 42.24 20.81 31.90
C TRP A 546 42.46 19.29 31.82
N VAL A 547 42.70 18.80 30.62
CA VAL A 547 43.05 17.43 30.33
C VAL A 547 44.40 17.41 29.64
N GLY A 548 45.46 17.06 30.36
CA GLY A 548 46.83 17.26 29.90
C GLY A 548 47.14 18.75 29.62
N ASP A 549 48.16 18.99 28.84
CA ASP A 549 48.69 20.36 28.59
C ASP A 549 48.01 21.05 27.38
N GLY A 550 47.14 20.37 26.64
CA GLY A 550 46.66 20.91 25.36
C GLY A 550 45.15 20.89 25.18
N LEU A 551 44.36 20.41 26.12
CA LEU A 551 42.92 20.28 25.98
C LEU A 551 42.19 20.82 27.23
N GLU A 552 41.16 21.64 26.99
CA GLU A 552 40.32 22.20 28.05
C GLU A 552 38.86 21.77 27.82
N LEU A 553 38.24 21.16 28.82
CA LEU A 553 36.81 20.91 28.89
C LEU A 553 36.13 22.20 29.34
N LEU A 554 35.27 22.77 28.48
CA LEU A 554 34.54 24.03 28.73
C LEU A 554 33.20 23.79 29.44
N GLY A 555 32.62 22.59 29.31
CA GLY A 555 31.36 22.24 29.92
C GLY A 555 30.68 21.05 29.22
N GLY A 556 29.46 20.74 29.64
CA GLY A 556 28.69 19.65 29.03
C GLY A 556 27.19 19.76 29.30
N ASP A 557 26.42 19.33 28.33
CA ASP A 557 24.97 19.19 28.44
C ASP A 557 24.59 17.72 28.46
N VAL A 558 23.59 17.38 29.29
CA VAL A 558 23.08 16.02 29.43
C VAL A 558 21.57 16.06 29.24
N SER A 559 21.04 15.14 28.43
CA SER A 559 19.61 14.91 28.28
C SER A 559 19.29 13.43 28.30
N TYR A 560 18.09 13.08 28.74
CA TYR A 560 17.64 11.70 28.83
C TYR A 560 16.30 11.55 28.07
N ASP A 561 16.24 10.57 27.17
CA ASP A 561 15.02 10.16 26.52
C ASP A 561 14.47 8.86 27.17
N PRO A 562 13.34 8.94 27.88
CA PRO A 562 12.75 7.77 28.53
C PRO A 562 12.22 6.72 27.52
N THR A 563 11.92 7.11 26.29
CA THR A 563 11.38 6.20 25.27
C THR A 563 12.45 5.25 24.74
N SER A 564 13.60 5.78 24.39
CA SER A 564 14.76 5.00 23.94
C SER A 564 15.65 4.55 25.11
N ARG A 565 15.43 5.08 26.33
CA ARG A 565 16.28 4.90 27.52
C ARG A 565 17.73 5.31 27.26
N GLU A 566 17.90 6.37 26.51
CA GLU A 566 19.20 6.86 26.09
C GLU A 566 19.55 8.16 26.80
N VAL A 567 20.76 8.22 27.30
CA VAL A 567 21.39 9.45 27.80
C VAL A 567 22.27 10.01 26.70
N SER A 568 21.95 11.24 26.25
CA SER A 568 22.77 12.00 25.32
C SER A 568 23.63 12.97 26.09
N VAL A 569 24.93 12.94 25.84
CA VAL A 569 25.94 13.80 26.46
C VAL A 569 26.62 14.61 25.37
N MET A 570 26.63 15.92 25.50
CA MET A 570 27.37 16.83 24.64
C MET A 570 28.48 17.47 25.47
N LEU A 571 29.75 17.23 25.11
CA LEU A 571 30.90 17.84 25.75
C LEU A 571 31.49 18.93 24.86
N TYR A 572 31.85 20.05 25.46
CA TYR A 572 32.44 21.20 24.77
C TYR A 572 33.88 21.32 25.16
N TRP A 573 34.77 21.30 24.18
CA TRP A 573 36.18 21.31 24.34
C TRP A 573 36.82 22.52 23.66
N ARG A 574 37.96 22.97 24.19
CA ARG A 574 38.88 23.88 23.48
C ARG A 574 40.23 23.21 23.36
N ALA A 575 40.70 23.14 22.11
CA ALA A 575 42.09 22.72 21.84
C ALA A 575 43.05 23.90 22.03
N HIS A 576 44.13 23.67 22.71
CA HIS A 576 45.21 24.63 22.92
C HIS A 576 46.49 24.25 22.15
N SER A 577 46.47 23.08 21.47
CA SER A 577 47.57 22.57 20.67
C SER A 577 47.05 21.95 19.35
N ASP A 578 47.89 22.04 18.30
CA ASP A 578 47.65 21.35 17.01
C ASP A 578 48.12 19.88 17.03
N SER A 579 48.71 19.43 18.13
CA SER A 579 49.27 18.08 18.29
C SER A 579 48.70 17.44 19.56
N LEU A 580 47.46 17.00 19.48
CA LEU A 580 46.77 16.30 20.57
C LEU A 580 46.83 14.79 20.33
N PRO A 581 47.02 13.96 21.39
CA PRO A 581 46.92 12.51 21.27
C PRO A 581 45.48 12.08 21.02
N ASP A 582 45.30 10.97 20.30
CA ASP A 582 43.98 10.38 20.04
C ASP A 582 43.52 9.53 21.21
N ASP A 583 43.02 10.18 22.23
CA ASP A 583 42.54 9.55 23.44
C ASP A 583 41.03 9.24 23.33
N THR A 584 40.59 8.28 24.17
CA THR A 584 39.17 7.93 24.35
C THR A 584 38.58 8.76 25.49
N VAL A 585 37.45 9.41 25.22
CA VAL A 585 36.66 10.06 26.26
C VAL A 585 35.83 9.01 26.98
N LEU A 586 35.98 8.92 28.26
CA LEU A 586 35.22 8.01 29.11
C LEU A 586 33.92 8.70 29.54
N VAL A 587 32.80 8.10 29.21
CA VAL A 587 31.47 8.59 29.57
C VAL A 587 30.73 7.50 30.33
N HIS A 588 30.72 7.61 31.64
CA HIS A 588 30.13 6.62 32.54
C HIS A 588 28.85 7.15 33.17
N ILE A 589 27.83 6.31 33.24
CA ILE A 589 26.64 6.56 34.05
C ILE A 589 26.80 5.81 35.37
N VAL A 590 26.84 6.56 36.46
CA VAL A 590 27.16 6.06 37.79
C VAL A 590 25.97 6.24 38.73
N ASN A 591 25.59 5.20 39.44
CA ASN A 591 24.62 5.30 40.54
C ASN A 591 25.20 6.15 41.67
N GLN A 592 24.55 7.25 42.02
CA GLN A 592 25.06 8.20 42.99
C GLN A 592 25.15 7.60 44.42
N ALA A 593 24.27 6.67 44.76
CA ALA A 593 24.20 6.08 46.07
C ALA A 593 25.23 4.96 46.28
N THR A 594 25.48 4.14 45.25
CA THR A 594 26.37 2.97 45.35
C THR A 594 27.77 3.23 44.77
N GLY A 595 27.91 4.24 43.90
CA GLY A 595 29.15 4.47 43.17
C GLY A 595 29.37 3.49 42.00
N GLU A 596 28.42 2.61 41.71
CA GLU A 596 28.51 1.59 40.67
C GLU A 596 28.30 2.19 39.28
N VAL A 597 29.14 1.79 38.32
CA VAL A 597 28.95 2.14 36.89
C VAL A 597 27.88 1.24 36.30
N VAL A 598 26.77 1.83 35.87
CA VAL A 598 25.61 1.10 35.34
C VAL A 598 25.54 1.07 33.82
N ALA A 599 26.20 2.02 33.14
CA ALA A 599 26.33 2.05 31.68
C ALA A 599 27.57 2.84 31.26
N ILE A 600 28.11 2.51 30.10
CA ILE A 600 29.36 3.05 29.57
C ILE A 600 29.11 3.50 28.11
N GLY A 601 29.62 4.69 27.78
CA GLY A 601 29.56 5.28 26.44
C GLY A 601 30.91 5.78 25.96
N ASP A 602 31.97 5.07 26.29
CA ASP A 602 33.35 5.45 26.00
C ASP A 602 33.62 5.45 24.49
N ALA A 603 34.09 6.55 23.95
CA ALA A 603 34.44 6.68 22.54
C ALA A 603 35.44 7.81 22.29
N GLN A 604 36.19 7.71 21.20
CA GLN A 604 36.90 8.86 20.64
C GLN A 604 35.93 9.95 20.20
N PRO A 605 36.36 11.23 20.13
CA PRO A 605 35.53 12.29 19.60
C PRO A 605 34.94 11.93 18.22
N PHE A 606 33.62 12.14 18.07
CA PHE A 606 32.86 11.74 16.88
C PHE A 606 33.08 10.27 16.49
N TYR A 607 33.28 9.38 17.48
CA TYR A 607 33.50 7.95 17.26
C TYR A 607 34.67 7.65 16.30
N GLY A 608 35.74 8.48 16.38
CA GLY A 608 36.93 8.38 15.55
C GLY A 608 36.84 9.07 14.17
N HIS A 609 35.71 9.68 13.81
CA HIS A 609 35.60 10.42 12.54
C HIS A 609 36.23 11.83 12.59
N TYR A 610 36.43 12.38 13.79
CA TYR A 610 37.16 13.61 14.03
C TYR A 610 37.89 13.54 15.39
N PRO A 611 38.92 12.72 15.46
CA PRO A 611 39.69 12.52 16.70
C PRO A 611 40.45 13.80 17.09
N PHE A 612 41.00 13.84 18.31
CA PHE A 612 41.71 15.00 18.82
C PHE A 612 42.89 15.44 17.96
N SER A 613 43.61 14.51 17.32
CA SER A 613 44.70 14.81 16.39
C SER A 613 44.28 15.62 15.15
N GLY A 614 42.98 15.67 14.83
CA GLY A 614 42.41 16.46 13.75
C GLY A 614 42.08 17.91 14.14
N TRP A 615 42.20 18.29 15.43
CA TRP A 615 41.80 19.62 15.92
C TRP A 615 42.92 20.64 15.77
N GLN A 616 42.57 21.93 15.76
CA GLN A 616 43.51 23.03 15.66
C GLN A 616 43.55 23.83 16.98
N ALA A 617 44.68 24.42 17.29
CA ALA A 617 44.81 25.32 18.44
C ALA A 617 43.79 26.47 18.35
N GLY A 618 43.05 26.69 19.45
CA GLY A 618 41.96 27.66 19.54
C GLY A 618 40.59 27.10 19.08
N GLU A 619 40.53 25.93 18.43
CA GLU A 619 39.26 25.35 17.98
C GLU A 619 38.39 24.93 19.17
N VAL A 620 37.11 25.29 19.10
CA VAL A 620 36.08 24.84 20.06
C VAL A 620 35.24 23.74 19.41
N VAL A 621 35.22 22.56 20.02
CA VAL A 621 34.58 21.38 19.45
C VAL A 621 33.53 20.84 20.41
N ALA A 622 32.30 20.64 19.89
CA ALA A 622 31.21 20.00 20.62
C ALA A 622 31.13 18.53 20.20
N THR A 623 31.40 17.60 21.13
CA THR A 623 31.42 16.15 20.85
C THR A 623 30.22 15.45 21.45
N PRO A 624 29.42 14.73 20.63
CA PRO A 624 28.26 13.98 21.10
C PRO A 624 28.63 12.56 21.57
N TYR A 625 27.99 12.09 22.64
CA TYR A 625 28.06 10.71 23.12
C TYR A 625 26.64 10.23 23.47
N TRP A 626 26.36 8.96 23.22
CA TRP A 626 25.08 8.34 23.53
C TRP A 626 25.27 7.07 24.33
N VAL A 627 24.55 6.97 25.45
CA VAL A 627 24.65 5.85 26.41
C VAL A 627 23.26 5.24 26.60
N VAL A 628 23.07 4.01 26.14
CA VAL A 628 21.81 3.29 26.35
C VAL A 628 21.80 2.66 27.74
N LEU A 629 20.76 2.96 28.52
CA LEU A 629 20.61 2.42 29.85
C LEU A 629 20.00 1.01 29.85
N PRO A 630 20.42 0.10 30.76
CA PRO A 630 19.83 -1.21 30.95
C PRO A 630 18.30 -1.14 31.16
N ALA A 631 17.59 -2.20 30.72
CA ALA A 631 16.13 -2.25 30.84
C ALA A 631 15.64 -2.35 32.27
N ASP A 632 16.43 -3.00 33.11
CA ASP A 632 16.18 -3.35 34.49
C ASP A 632 16.82 -2.36 35.49
N LEU A 633 17.23 -1.17 35.00
CA LEU A 633 17.84 -0.16 35.84
C LEU A 633 16.84 0.33 36.91
N PRO A 634 17.16 0.21 38.20
CA PRO A 634 16.26 0.63 39.27
C PRO A 634 16.05 2.15 39.28
N ALA A 635 14.93 2.59 39.82
CA ALA A 635 14.70 4.01 40.03
C ALA A 635 15.74 4.58 41.01
N GLY A 636 16.38 5.69 40.62
CA GLY A 636 17.45 6.28 41.43
C GLY A 636 17.99 7.57 40.83
N VAL A 637 18.98 8.14 41.51
CA VAL A 637 19.74 9.29 41.00
C VAL A 637 21.04 8.79 40.40
N TYR A 638 21.27 9.16 39.14
CA TYR A 638 22.47 8.77 38.39
C TYR A 638 23.24 10.01 37.96
N GLN A 639 24.54 9.87 37.90
CA GLN A 639 25.46 10.93 37.45
C GLN A 639 26.19 10.50 36.19
N VAL A 640 26.40 11.46 35.28
CA VAL A 640 27.36 11.31 34.19
C VAL A 640 28.74 11.70 34.73
N ARG A 641 29.71 10.83 34.58
CA ARG A 641 31.11 11.03 34.95
C ARG A 641 32.02 10.80 33.76
#